data_990163d14910b37e0356166a09078371
#
_entry.id   990163d14910b37e0356166a09078371
#
_cell.length_a   1.000
_cell.length_b   1.000
_cell.length_c   1.000
_cell.angle_alpha   90.00
_cell.angle_beta   90.00
_cell.angle_gamma   90.00
#
_symmetry.space_group_name_H-M   'P 1'
#
loop_
_entity.id
_entity.type
_entity.pdbx_description
1 polymer ?
#
loop_
_entity_poly.entity_id
_entity_poly.type
_entity_poly.pdbx_seq_one_letter_code
_entity_poly.pdbx_strand_id
1 'polypeptide(L)'
;MDLLAKLSQKGKHCCGCASCANICPTDAIVMIEDKLGFWKPNIDAELCIECGLCEEHCPELNAPRNTNTLEPECIAVAADDQVRFHSSSGGAFSVFAEYVLKNGGMVCGAAWGSELSVSHRCVKNTDELWMLRKSKYVQSNPELVHRQIKEALEDGQQVLFSGCPCQVAGLNAFLDKAYDNLVTVDIFCHGVPSQKMLRESLNGLFSKKTVKTVDFRDKNYGWECLAMTVRFEDGKKQRLSYDESRYEQGFHPGMTLNESCYDCEFCDFPRAGDISIGDFWRLEEFDFRLVDGKGTSVLLLNSQKGKDLFEATKEAFFVCQQVPIEYLRHNRIHPVIEKDAGREHFLALYPQRDFNQSVLYAQQNKFDVALVGNWSYPNYGSEFTYYALYRVLKEMGLSVCMISWPKSSHWKPYDTPQLFLNNPYEQYEVIPPVETREDMWSLSQRSETFLLGSDQLLNDNLYNWFDRFMQLDWVKNNQRKIAYATSFGTDYIWGSDENRAELSHFLKQFDFVSVREKSAKSLLDQHYGVKADCVLDPVFLLPEKELNMLVQTGKPRIQQNRFMFAYVLDAEAGKEQILTECSKRLNLEICAVSDAAPPEHTLQEHWNIPTQYNVKLEEWLAYICESELVITDSFHGTCAAILYKKPFVSICNPTRGATRFMNLLSMLGLEDRLINEVGELKSKEHLLFEPIDYASVEQKLDLLRQSSKQWLEHALFAQLEPKPLTDFDLLMPRILGINNELRGCVETNKSQWQQLEDHRLRLDGVDDTNKNQWQQLEDHRLRLDGVEDTNKNQWQQLEDHRLRMDGSDAQIKELQQQIEVLSKIVDEQSKTIEAMRRVLKLPLKIDHMLKR
;
A
#
# COMPACT_ATOMS: atom_id res chain seq x y z
N MET A 1 -27.36 -22.03 4.58
CA MET A 1 -27.44 -20.65 4.01
C MET A 1 -26.15 -19.90 4.37
N ASP A 2 -25.47 -19.22 3.44
CA ASP A 2 -24.26 -18.42 3.73
C ASP A 2 -24.57 -16.92 3.65
N LEU A 3 -24.78 -16.30 4.80
CA LEU A 3 -25.11 -14.88 4.92
C LEU A 3 -23.95 -13.99 4.44
N LEU A 4 -22.69 -14.40 4.68
CA LEU A 4 -21.50 -13.65 4.25
C LEU A 4 -21.35 -13.68 2.73
N ALA A 5 -21.62 -14.84 2.09
CA ALA A 5 -21.63 -14.93 0.63
C ALA A 5 -22.69 -14.02 -0.01
N LYS A 6 -23.88 -13.91 0.58
CA LYS A 6 -24.94 -13.01 0.10
C LYS A 6 -24.56 -11.53 0.24
N LEU A 7 -23.91 -11.15 1.35
CA LEU A 7 -23.36 -9.80 1.52
C LEU A 7 -22.33 -9.50 0.43
N SER A 8 -21.38 -10.41 0.23
CA SER A 8 -20.33 -10.26 -0.79
C SER A 8 -20.90 -10.13 -2.22
N GLN A 9 -21.94 -10.92 -2.58
CA GLN A 9 -22.61 -10.82 -3.88
C GLN A 9 -23.25 -9.44 -4.13
N LYS A 10 -23.62 -8.74 -3.06
CA LYS A 10 -24.16 -7.37 -3.13
C LYS A 10 -23.06 -6.31 -2.96
N GLY A 11 -21.79 -6.68 -2.90
CA GLY A 11 -20.67 -5.76 -2.63
C GLY A 11 -20.70 -5.17 -1.23
N LYS A 12 -21.37 -5.83 -0.26
CA LYS A 12 -21.49 -5.39 1.13
C LYS A 12 -20.64 -6.24 2.06
N HIS A 13 -20.32 -5.67 3.21
CA HIS A 13 -19.49 -6.31 4.23
C HIS A 13 -20.21 -6.35 5.58
N CYS A 14 -19.97 -7.42 6.34
CA CYS A 14 -20.58 -7.56 7.65
C CYS A 14 -19.98 -6.57 8.66
N CYS A 15 -20.81 -5.75 9.31
CA CYS A 15 -20.39 -4.81 10.36
C CYS A 15 -20.26 -5.45 11.77
N GLY A 16 -20.76 -6.68 11.95
CA GLY A 16 -20.69 -7.39 13.24
C GLY A 16 -21.74 -6.92 14.26
N CYS A 17 -22.88 -6.39 13.83
CA CYS A 17 -23.94 -5.88 14.71
C CYS A 17 -24.72 -6.95 15.48
N ALA A 18 -24.54 -8.23 15.18
CA ALA A 18 -25.19 -9.39 15.80
C ALA A 18 -26.74 -9.45 15.72
N SER A 19 -27.39 -8.65 14.86
CA SER A 19 -28.84 -8.74 14.65
C SER A 19 -29.27 -10.13 14.22
N CYS A 20 -28.54 -10.75 13.29
CA CYS A 20 -28.75 -12.11 12.78
C CYS A 20 -28.69 -13.19 13.89
N ALA A 21 -27.76 -13.07 14.83
CA ALA A 21 -27.64 -14.00 15.95
C ALA A 21 -28.79 -13.85 16.96
N ASN A 22 -29.19 -12.59 17.22
CA ASN A 22 -30.28 -12.29 18.15
C ASN A 22 -31.65 -12.70 17.63
N ILE A 23 -31.91 -12.60 16.30
CA ILE A 23 -33.19 -12.94 15.69
C ILE A 23 -33.35 -14.45 15.45
N CYS A 24 -32.27 -15.23 15.44
CA CYS A 24 -32.31 -16.64 15.12
C CYS A 24 -33.16 -17.43 16.15
N PRO A 25 -34.26 -18.08 15.74
CA PRO A 25 -35.16 -18.76 16.69
C PRO A 25 -34.59 -20.11 17.20
N THR A 26 -33.60 -20.66 16.54
CA THR A 26 -32.98 -21.94 16.89
C THR A 26 -31.56 -21.79 17.46
N ASP A 27 -31.10 -20.56 17.69
CA ASP A 27 -29.72 -20.22 18.10
C ASP A 27 -28.63 -20.80 17.18
N ALA A 28 -28.96 -21.04 15.89
CA ALA A 28 -28.03 -21.59 14.91
C ALA A 28 -26.91 -20.61 14.53
N ILE A 29 -26.95 -19.35 14.96
CA ILE A 29 -25.96 -18.34 14.57
C ILE A 29 -25.16 -17.88 15.80
N VAL A 30 -23.86 -18.08 15.73
CA VAL A 30 -22.90 -17.62 16.74
C VAL A 30 -21.93 -16.65 16.09
N MET A 31 -21.64 -15.53 16.78
CA MET A 31 -20.59 -14.59 16.32
C MET A 31 -19.22 -15.15 16.68
N ILE A 32 -18.35 -15.28 15.69
CA ILE A 32 -16.94 -15.74 15.84
C ILE A 32 -15.97 -14.72 15.27
N GLU A 33 -14.73 -14.72 15.74
CA GLU A 33 -13.66 -13.91 15.15
C GLU A 33 -13.20 -14.52 13.82
N ASP A 34 -13.11 -13.70 12.75
CA ASP A 34 -12.49 -14.08 11.49
C ASP A 34 -10.95 -14.10 11.59
N LYS A 35 -10.24 -14.31 10.49
CA LYS A 35 -8.75 -14.34 10.47
C LYS A 35 -8.11 -13.07 11.02
N LEU A 36 -8.74 -11.91 10.82
CA LEU A 36 -8.30 -10.61 11.30
C LEU A 36 -8.82 -10.28 12.70
N GLY A 37 -9.67 -11.14 13.27
CA GLY A 37 -10.27 -10.97 14.59
C GLY A 37 -11.55 -10.12 14.61
N PHE A 38 -12.20 -9.92 13.45
CA PHE A 38 -13.50 -9.25 13.39
C PHE A 38 -14.65 -10.22 13.64
N TRP A 39 -15.63 -9.80 14.42
CA TRP A 39 -16.83 -10.59 14.70
C TRP A 39 -17.68 -10.77 13.47
N LYS A 40 -17.91 -12.03 13.08
CA LYS A 40 -18.69 -12.45 11.92
C LYS A 40 -19.65 -13.57 12.32
N PRO A 41 -20.84 -13.68 11.67
CA PRO A 41 -21.76 -14.78 11.94
C PRO A 41 -21.22 -16.10 11.38
N ASN A 42 -21.25 -17.13 12.22
CA ASN A 42 -21.07 -18.54 11.82
C ASN A 42 -22.39 -19.28 12.01
N ILE A 43 -22.89 -19.92 10.94
CA ILE A 43 -24.18 -20.61 10.94
C ILE A 43 -23.96 -22.10 11.07
N ASP A 44 -24.52 -22.69 12.12
CA ASP A 44 -24.58 -24.13 12.28
C ASP A 44 -25.67 -24.69 11.36
N ALA A 45 -25.26 -25.48 10.34
CA ALA A 45 -26.16 -26.05 9.35
C ALA A 45 -27.13 -27.09 9.91
N GLU A 46 -26.79 -27.76 11.04
CA GLU A 46 -27.64 -28.74 11.67
C GLU A 46 -28.79 -28.11 12.48
N LEU A 47 -28.55 -26.93 13.05
CA LEU A 47 -29.54 -26.16 13.79
C LEU A 47 -30.35 -25.20 12.92
N CYS A 48 -29.85 -24.89 11.72
CA CYS A 48 -30.45 -23.92 10.82
C CYS A 48 -31.69 -24.49 10.12
N ILE A 49 -32.85 -23.90 10.36
CA ILE A 49 -34.13 -24.26 9.72
C ILE A 49 -34.43 -23.47 8.42
N GLU A 50 -33.46 -22.73 7.91
CA GLU A 50 -33.54 -21.94 6.67
C GLU A 50 -34.73 -20.94 6.60
N CYS A 51 -35.14 -20.38 7.74
CA CYS A 51 -36.29 -19.46 7.83
C CYS A 51 -36.06 -18.09 7.18
N GLY A 52 -34.82 -17.70 6.87
CA GLY A 52 -34.49 -16.41 6.22
C GLY A 52 -34.44 -15.18 7.14
N LEU A 53 -34.86 -15.28 8.41
CA LEU A 53 -34.94 -14.12 9.33
C LEU A 53 -33.60 -13.39 9.50
N CYS A 54 -32.47 -14.12 9.51
CA CYS A 54 -31.14 -13.50 9.63
C CYS A 54 -30.78 -12.60 8.45
N GLU A 55 -31.35 -12.86 7.29
CA GLU A 55 -31.20 -12.08 6.07
C GLU A 55 -32.15 -10.88 6.06
N GLU A 56 -33.40 -11.13 6.42
CA GLU A 56 -34.45 -10.10 6.51
C GLU A 56 -34.08 -9.01 7.52
N HIS A 57 -33.53 -9.39 8.68
CA HIS A 57 -33.14 -8.47 9.75
C HIS A 57 -31.64 -8.07 9.71
N CYS A 58 -30.95 -8.29 8.60
CA CYS A 58 -29.57 -7.79 8.42
C CYS A 58 -29.61 -6.35 7.93
N PRO A 59 -29.09 -5.36 8.69
CA PRO A 59 -29.17 -3.95 8.31
C PRO A 59 -28.33 -3.62 7.06
N GLU A 60 -27.30 -4.41 6.74
CA GLU A 60 -26.48 -4.26 5.53
C GLU A 60 -27.19 -4.79 4.26
N LEU A 61 -28.12 -5.73 4.39
CA LEU A 61 -28.92 -6.27 3.29
C LEU A 61 -30.25 -5.54 3.14
N ASN A 62 -30.87 -5.20 4.25
CA ASN A 62 -32.17 -4.57 4.36
C ASN A 62 -32.11 -3.49 5.44
N ALA A 63 -31.80 -2.27 5.02
CA ALA A 63 -31.68 -1.16 5.95
C ALA A 63 -32.99 -0.98 6.73
N PRO A 64 -32.96 -0.87 8.06
CA PRO A 64 -34.15 -0.64 8.87
C PRO A 64 -34.78 0.70 8.51
N ARG A 65 -36.10 0.79 8.62
CA ARG A 65 -36.82 2.05 8.39
C ARG A 65 -36.32 3.11 9.36
N ASN A 66 -35.73 4.17 8.83
CA ASN A 66 -35.24 5.32 9.60
C ASN A 66 -36.18 6.52 9.37
N THR A 67 -36.74 7.04 10.46
CA THR A 67 -37.69 8.20 10.45
C THR A 67 -37.08 9.44 11.08
N ASN A 68 -35.79 9.40 11.42
CA ASN A 68 -35.07 10.54 11.99
C ASN A 68 -34.94 11.69 10.98
N THR A 69 -34.72 12.89 11.49
CA THR A 69 -34.64 14.08 10.64
C THR A 69 -33.35 14.14 9.85
N LEU A 70 -33.42 14.71 8.65
CA LEU A 70 -32.24 15.06 7.85
C LEU A 70 -31.57 16.35 8.33
N GLU A 71 -32.27 17.17 9.13
CA GLU A 71 -31.79 18.46 9.66
C GLU A 71 -31.84 18.45 11.19
N PRO A 72 -30.90 17.77 11.88
CA PRO A 72 -30.88 17.71 13.32
C PRO A 72 -30.48 19.04 13.95
N GLU A 73 -30.95 19.30 15.16
CA GLU A 73 -30.43 20.38 15.98
C GLU A 73 -29.06 20.01 16.55
N CYS A 74 -28.09 20.92 16.37
CA CYS A 74 -26.74 20.76 16.88
C CYS A 74 -26.55 21.56 18.17
N ILE A 75 -26.04 20.91 19.22
CA ILE A 75 -25.85 21.55 20.51
C ILE A 75 -24.47 21.17 21.08
N ALA A 76 -23.67 22.18 21.44
CA ALA A 76 -22.47 22.01 22.23
C ALA A 76 -22.82 21.86 23.71
N VAL A 77 -22.31 20.80 24.36
CA VAL A 77 -22.59 20.54 25.77
C VAL A 77 -21.35 20.14 26.55
N ALA A 78 -21.27 20.60 27.79
CA ALA A 78 -20.30 20.13 28.76
C ALA A 78 -20.94 20.00 30.14
N ALA A 79 -20.79 18.85 30.76
CA ALA A 79 -21.22 18.60 32.14
C ALA A 79 -20.21 19.21 33.16
N ASP A 80 -20.43 18.97 34.45
CA ASP A 80 -19.47 19.36 35.47
C ASP A 80 -18.10 18.66 35.29
N ASP A 81 -17.06 19.21 35.92
CA ASP A 81 -15.69 18.77 35.76
C ASP A 81 -15.46 17.31 36.17
N GLN A 82 -16.20 16.79 37.16
CA GLN A 82 -16.04 15.39 37.60
C GLN A 82 -16.62 14.43 36.58
N VAL A 83 -17.82 14.72 36.05
CA VAL A 83 -18.44 13.93 34.98
C VAL A 83 -17.57 13.95 33.70
N ARG A 84 -17.05 15.12 33.34
CA ARG A 84 -16.17 15.28 32.18
C ARG A 84 -14.85 14.52 32.34
N PHE A 85 -14.25 14.51 33.54
CA PHE A 85 -13.01 13.79 33.82
C PHE A 85 -13.15 12.28 33.64
N HIS A 86 -14.32 11.75 34.01
CA HIS A 86 -14.64 10.32 33.84
C HIS A 86 -15.26 9.97 32.49
N SER A 87 -15.33 10.91 31.56
CA SER A 87 -15.86 10.76 30.21
C SER A 87 -14.77 11.03 29.16
N SER A 88 -14.97 10.62 27.89
CA SER A 88 -14.04 10.91 26.80
C SER A 88 -14.06 12.38 26.39
N SER A 89 -15.20 13.06 26.44
CA SER A 89 -15.38 14.43 26.03
C SER A 89 -16.20 15.23 27.08
N GLY A 90 -17.22 15.96 26.68
CA GLY A 90 -18.06 16.83 27.51
C GLY A 90 -18.99 16.11 28.49
N GLY A 91 -19.08 14.76 28.48
CA GLY A 91 -19.84 13.99 29.47
C GLY A 91 -21.29 13.68 29.09
N ALA A 92 -21.71 13.98 27.87
CA ALA A 92 -23.11 13.83 27.43
C ALA A 92 -23.71 12.44 27.69
N PHE A 93 -23.00 11.36 27.28
CA PHE A 93 -23.48 10.00 27.58
C PHE A 93 -23.70 9.75 29.07
N SER A 94 -22.78 10.23 29.94
CA SER A 94 -22.90 10.03 31.37
C SER A 94 -24.15 10.72 31.94
N VAL A 95 -24.47 11.93 31.48
CA VAL A 95 -25.67 12.68 31.91
C VAL A 95 -26.93 11.94 31.50
N PHE A 96 -27.06 11.52 30.23
CA PHE A 96 -28.24 10.77 29.78
C PHE A 96 -28.41 9.44 30.50
N ALA A 97 -27.31 8.69 30.65
CA ALA A 97 -27.32 7.40 31.31
C ALA A 97 -27.70 7.50 32.80
N GLU A 98 -27.15 8.47 33.51
CA GLU A 98 -27.53 8.69 34.92
C GLU A 98 -29.01 9.07 35.08
N TYR A 99 -29.58 9.88 34.19
CA TYR A 99 -30.99 10.22 34.22
C TYR A 99 -31.87 8.98 34.04
N VAL A 100 -31.58 8.14 33.03
CA VAL A 100 -32.36 6.92 32.78
C VAL A 100 -32.26 5.96 33.96
N LEU A 101 -31.06 5.74 34.53
CA LEU A 101 -30.84 4.84 35.68
C LEU A 101 -31.53 5.35 36.96
N LYS A 102 -31.49 6.66 37.25
CA LYS A 102 -32.14 7.28 38.40
C LYS A 102 -33.69 7.18 38.30
N ASN A 103 -34.22 7.06 37.09
CA ASN A 103 -35.67 6.85 36.87
C ASN A 103 -36.03 5.35 36.75
N GLY A 104 -35.17 4.41 37.17
CA GLY A 104 -35.44 2.97 37.19
C GLY A 104 -35.30 2.29 35.85
N GLY A 105 -34.72 2.96 34.85
CA GLY A 105 -34.45 2.43 33.51
C GLY A 105 -33.22 1.53 33.46
N MET A 106 -32.91 1.07 32.25
CA MET A 106 -31.76 0.27 31.90
C MET A 106 -30.87 0.99 30.87
N VAL A 107 -29.56 0.90 31.01
CA VAL A 107 -28.59 1.48 30.06
C VAL A 107 -27.70 0.37 29.52
N CYS A 108 -27.60 0.28 28.19
CA CYS A 108 -26.77 -0.72 27.51
C CYS A 108 -25.70 -0.01 26.66
N GLY A 109 -24.47 -0.52 26.70
CA GLY A 109 -23.33 0.03 25.95
C GLY A 109 -22.11 -0.85 26.01
N ALA A 110 -21.04 -0.47 25.31
CA ALA A 110 -19.79 -1.22 25.25
C ALA A 110 -19.02 -1.17 26.58
N ALA A 111 -18.57 -2.31 27.08
CA ALA A 111 -17.84 -2.47 28.33
C ALA A 111 -16.60 -3.37 28.15
N TRP A 112 -15.54 -3.10 28.94
CA TRP A 112 -14.38 -4.00 29.02
C TRP A 112 -14.75 -5.30 29.75
N GLY A 113 -14.34 -6.43 29.19
CA GLY A 113 -14.35 -7.75 29.81
C GLY A 113 -12.96 -8.22 30.19
N SER A 114 -12.79 -9.53 30.41
CA SER A 114 -11.49 -10.17 30.62
C SER A 114 -10.64 -10.14 29.34
N GLU A 115 -9.32 -10.19 29.49
CA GLU A 115 -8.36 -10.30 28.39
C GLU A 115 -8.51 -9.24 27.30
N LEU A 116 -8.81 -8.00 27.70
CA LEU A 116 -9.06 -6.88 26.80
C LEU A 116 -10.21 -7.12 25.80
N SER A 117 -11.16 -8.01 26.13
CA SER A 117 -12.38 -8.16 25.33
C SER A 117 -13.30 -6.95 25.54
N VAL A 118 -14.09 -6.64 24.52
CA VAL A 118 -15.13 -5.61 24.59
C VAL A 118 -16.45 -6.21 24.10
N SER A 119 -17.46 -6.16 24.98
CA SER A 119 -18.80 -6.57 24.61
C SER A 119 -19.83 -5.56 25.11
N HIS A 120 -21.06 -5.61 24.58
CA HIS A 120 -22.16 -4.81 25.12
C HIS A 120 -22.67 -5.44 26.43
N ARG A 121 -22.98 -4.57 27.37
CA ARG A 121 -23.59 -4.94 28.64
C ARG A 121 -24.69 -3.98 29.00
N CYS A 122 -25.70 -4.49 29.71
CA CYS A 122 -26.78 -3.70 30.27
C CYS A 122 -26.55 -3.54 31.79
N VAL A 123 -26.71 -2.30 32.28
CA VAL A 123 -26.62 -1.95 33.71
C VAL A 123 -27.95 -1.35 34.15
N LYS A 124 -28.31 -1.54 35.42
CA LYS A 124 -29.60 -1.09 35.99
C LYS A 124 -29.42 -0.15 37.19
N ASN A 125 -28.20 0.14 37.59
CA ASN A 125 -27.88 1.08 38.66
C ASN A 125 -26.71 2.00 38.29
N THR A 126 -26.62 3.14 38.96
CA THR A 126 -25.60 4.15 38.70
C THR A 126 -24.20 3.71 39.11
N ASP A 127 -24.07 2.76 40.05
CA ASP A 127 -22.78 2.28 40.54
C ASP A 127 -22.04 1.43 39.49
N GLU A 128 -22.77 0.89 38.51
CA GLU A 128 -22.22 0.11 37.42
C GLU A 128 -21.90 0.95 36.16
N LEU A 129 -22.37 2.20 36.12
CA LEU A 129 -22.23 3.05 34.93
C LEU A 129 -20.78 3.27 34.48
N TRP A 130 -19.82 3.22 35.42
CA TRP A 130 -18.40 3.37 35.09
C TRP A 130 -17.91 2.37 34.05
N MET A 131 -18.52 1.16 33.94
CA MET A 131 -18.15 0.12 32.96
C MET A 131 -18.40 0.58 31.52
N LEU A 132 -19.44 1.37 31.31
CA LEU A 132 -19.90 1.83 30.01
C LEU A 132 -19.23 3.14 29.58
N ARG A 133 -18.66 3.90 30.53
CA ARG A 133 -18.00 5.19 30.24
C ARG A 133 -16.74 5.01 29.44
N LYS A 134 -16.33 6.08 28.74
CA LYS A 134 -15.13 6.21 27.89
C LYS A 134 -15.17 5.37 26.61
N SER A 135 -14.53 5.88 25.60
CA SER A 135 -14.41 5.24 24.28
C SER A 135 -13.55 3.99 24.34
N LYS A 136 -13.96 2.95 23.64
CA LYS A 136 -13.20 1.73 23.39
C LYS A 136 -12.99 1.67 21.88
N TYR A 137 -11.79 2.03 21.41
CA TYR A 137 -11.49 2.08 19.98
C TYR A 137 -11.21 0.68 19.43
N VAL A 138 -12.15 -0.24 19.61
CA VAL A 138 -12.16 -1.61 19.10
C VAL A 138 -13.60 -2.03 18.75
N GLN A 139 -13.76 -2.98 17.86
CA GLN A 139 -15.06 -3.58 17.60
C GLN A 139 -15.58 -4.28 18.87
N SER A 140 -16.72 -3.86 19.38
CA SER A 140 -17.41 -4.56 20.47
C SER A 140 -18.35 -5.65 19.93
N ASN A 141 -18.43 -6.78 20.65
CA ASN A 141 -19.42 -7.82 20.35
C ASN A 141 -20.74 -7.51 21.09
N PRO A 142 -21.84 -7.29 20.39
CA PRO A 142 -23.14 -7.08 21.03
C PRO A 142 -23.67 -8.32 21.77
N GLU A 143 -23.14 -9.51 21.50
CA GLU A 143 -23.63 -10.76 22.06
C GLU A 143 -25.16 -10.92 21.85
N LEU A 144 -25.90 -11.31 22.89
CA LEU A 144 -27.36 -11.42 22.86
C LEU A 144 -28.09 -10.25 23.56
N VAL A 145 -27.44 -9.08 23.61
CA VAL A 145 -27.99 -7.91 24.33
C VAL A 145 -29.29 -7.37 23.72
N HIS A 146 -29.49 -7.58 22.42
CA HIS A 146 -30.72 -7.13 21.76
C HIS A 146 -31.97 -7.83 22.32
N ARG A 147 -31.86 -9.12 22.67
CA ARG A 147 -32.96 -9.89 23.32
C ARG A 147 -33.27 -9.32 24.71
N GLN A 148 -32.22 -9.03 25.51
CA GLN A 148 -32.39 -8.42 26.84
C GLN A 148 -33.05 -7.04 26.74
N ILE A 149 -32.68 -6.25 25.74
CA ILE A 149 -33.31 -4.95 25.48
C ILE A 149 -34.78 -5.14 25.13
N LYS A 150 -35.12 -6.06 24.24
CA LYS A 150 -36.53 -6.33 23.84
C LYS A 150 -37.39 -6.73 25.04
N GLU A 151 -36.90 -7.65 25.87
CA GLU A 151 -37.59 -8.06 27.10
C GLU A 151 -37.85 -6.87 28.03
N ALA A 152 -36.86 -6.04 28.31
CA ALA A 152 -36.99 -4.86 29.14
C ALA A 152 -37.99 -3.84 28.56
N LEU A 153 -37.99 -3.66 27.23
CA LEU A 153 -38.95 -2.77 26.56
C LEU A 153 -40.39 -3.26 26.64
N GLU A 154 -40.60 -4.59 26.48
CA GLU A 154 -41.90 -5.25 26.58
C GLU A 154 -42.47 -5.24 28.02
N ASP A 155 -41.56 -5.26 29.01
CA ASP A 155 -41.88 -5.07 30.43
C ASP A 155 -42.15 -3.58 30.77
N GLY A 156 -42.10 -2.67 29.81
CA GLY A 156 -42.36 -1.25 29.99
C GLY A 156 -41.22 -0.46 30.60
N GLN A 157 -40.03 -1.05 30.75
CA GLN A 157 -38.84 -0.37 31.28
C GLN A 157 -38.28 0.62 30.24
N GLN A 158 -37.87 1.80 30.70
CA GLN A 158 -37.11 2.73 29.83
C GLN A 158 -35.73 2.20 29.56
N VAL A 159 -35.29 2.18 28.31
CA VAL A 159 -34.00 1.70 27.89
C VAL A 159 -33.22 2.78 27.13
N LEU A 160 -31.96 2.97 27.46
CA LEU A 160 -30.99 3.74 26.67
C LEU A 160 -29.95 2.79 26.10
N PHE A 161 -29.84 2.73 24.78
CA PHE A 161 -28.81 1.95 24.09
C PHE A 161 -27.79 2.88 23.44
N SER A 162 -26.49 2.64 23.69
CA SER A 162 -25.40 3.39 23.05
C SER A 162 -24.45 2.46 22.31
N GLY A 163 -24.16 2.79 21.03
CA GLY A 163 -23.26 2.02 20.16
C GLY A 163 -22.77 2.80 18.94
N CYS A 164 -22.00 2.12 18.09
CA CYS A 164 -21.71 2.65 16.78
C CYS A 164 -23.00 2.75 15.93
N PRO A 165 -23.06 3.61 14.91
CA PRO A 165 -24.26 3.75 14.07
C PRO A 165 -24.77 2.42 13.50
N CYS A 166 -23.86 1.55 13.02
CA CYS A 166 -24.21 0.21 12.52
C CYS A 166 -24.77 -0.71 13.61
N GLN A 167 -24.40 -0.54 14.89
CA GLN A 167 -24.94 -1.32 16.00
C GLN A 167 -26.34 -0.84 16.40
N VAL A 168 -26.57 0.46 16.34
CA VAL A 168 -27.92 1.03 16.50
C VAL A 168 -28.83 0.56 15.37
N ALA A 169 -28.37 0.59 14.11
CA ALA A 169 -29.10 0.06 12.96
C ALA A 169 -29.39 -1.44 13.14
N GLY A 170 -28.44 -2.22 13.67
CA GLY A 170 -28.63 -3.64 13.98
C GLY A 170 -29.68 -3.89 15.04
N LEU A 171 -29.74 -3.08 16.10
CA LEU A 171 -30.79 -3.16 17.13
C LEU A 171 -32.14 -2.81 16.51
N ASN A 172 -32.24 -1.73 15.72
CA ASN A 172 -33.47 -1.32 15.06
C ASN A 172 -33.98 -2.39 14.09
N ALA A 173 -33.10 -3.01 13.32
CA ALA A 173 -33.44 -4.13 12.44
C ALA A 173 -33.95 -5.36 13.20
N PHE A 174 -33.37 -5.69 14.37
CA PHE A 174 -33.83 -6.78 15.21
C PHE A 174 -35.21 -6.52 15.83
N LEU A 175 -35.46 -5.30 16.30
CA LEU A 175 -36.73 -4.94 16.93
C LEU A 175 -37.91 -4.87 15.94
N ASP A 176 -37.65 -4.48 14.71
CA ASP A 176 -38.62 -4.36 13.60
C ASP A 176 -39.86 -3.52 13.88
N LYS A 177 -39.88 -2.80 15.01
CA LYS A 177 -40.93 -1.85 15.38
C LYS A 177 -40.38 -0.73 16.27
N ALA A 178 -41.06 0.40 16.29
CA ALA A 178 -40.73 1.50 17.19
C ALA A 178 -41.22 1.22 18.62
N TYR A 179 -40.40 1.61 19.61
CA TYR A 179 -40.71 1.59 21.02
C TYR A 179 -40.56 3.01 21.59
N ASP A 180 -41.59 3.52 22.26
CA ASP A 180 -41.55 4.88 22.85
C ASP A 180 -40.63 4.94 24.07
N ASN A 181 -40.43 3.82 24.77
CA ASN A 181 -39.53 3.67 25.91
C ASN A 181 -38.08 3.30 25.56
N LEU A 182 -37.68 3.32 24.27
CA LEU A 182 -36.29 3.17 23.82
C LEU A 182 -35.77 4.51 23.32
N VAL A 183 -34.60 4.92 23.86
CA VAL A 183 -33.78 5.99 23.29
C VAL A 183 -32.46 5.42 22.85
N THR A 184 -32.04 5.69 21.61
CA THR A 184 -30.79 5.23 21.02
C THR A 184 -29.80 6.38 20.87
N VAL A 185 -28.54 6.12 21.26
CA VAL A 185 -27.43 7.09 21.15
C VAL A 185 -26.33 6.49 20.30
N ASP A 186 -26.13 7.04 19.10
CA ASP A 186 -24.98 6.69 18.28
C ASP A 186 -23.83 7.67 18.47
N ILE A 187 -22.62 7.24 18.09
CA ILE A 187 -21.41 8.04 18.19
C ILE A 187 -20.94 8.52 16.80
N PHE A 188 -20.16 9.60 16.76
CA PHE A 188 -19.39 9.97 15.56
C PHE A 188 -18.27 8.95 15.41
N CYS A 189 -18.53 7.90 14.62
CA CYS A 189 -17.69 6.72 14.52
C CYS A 189 -16.58 6.91 13.51
N HIS A 190 -15.35 6.62 13.93
CA HIS A 190 -14.16 6.63 13.04
C HIS A 190 -14.00 5.31 12.27
N GLY A 191 -14.74 4.25 12.64
CA GLY A 191 -14.46 2.88 12.27
C GLY A 191 -13.90 2.10 13.45
N VAL A 192 -13.77 0.78 13.30
CA VAL A 192 -13.34 -0.10 14.40
C VAL A 192 -12.28 -1.10 13.94
N PRO A 193 -11.11 -1.17 14.60
CA PRO A 193 -10.18 -2.30 14.50
C PRO A 193 -10.71 -3.51 15.28
N SER A 194 -10.09 -4.67 15.13
CA SER A 194 -10.47 -5.87 15.89
C SER A 194 -9.85 -5.92 17.28
N GLN A 195 -10.49 -6.67 18.18
CA GLN A 195 -9.96 -6.91 19.51
C GLN A 195 -8.65 -7.73 19.47
N LYS A 196 -8.53 -8.65 18.54
CA LYS A 196 -7.31 -9.43 18.30
C LYS A 196 -6.11 -8.51 17.98
N MET A 197 -6.28 -7.51 17.12
CA MET A 197 -5.23 -6.54 16.77
C MET A 197 -4.76 -5.75 18.00
N LEU A 198 -5.68 -5.34 18.89
CA LEU A 198 -5.32 -4.65 20.13
C LEU A 198 -4.53 -5.57 21.07
N ARG A 199 -5.01 -6.79 21.28
CA ARG A 199 -4.33 -7.77 22.13
C ARG A 199 -2.93 -8.08 21.65
N GLU A 200 -2.77 -8.33 20.35
CA GLU A 200 -1.46 -8.63 19.74
C GLU A 200 -0.51 -7.44 19.82
N SER A 201 -1.00 -6.23 19.52
CA SER A 201 -0.18 -5.02 19.63
C SER A 201 0.36 -4.82 21.04
N LEU A 202 -0.50 -4.92 22.06
CA LEU A 202 -0.09 -4.70 23.44
C LEU A 202 0.78 -5.86 23.98
N ASN A 203 0.50 -7.09 23.61
CA ASN A 203 1.33 -8.25 23.98
C ASN A 203 2.74 -8.15 23.34
N GLY A 204 2.84 -7.67 22.12
CA GLY A 204 4.13 -7.41 21.48
C GLY A 204 4.94 -6.33 22.19
N LEU A 205 4.29 -5.25 22.65
CA LEU A 205 4.94 -4.18 23.40
C LEU A 205 5.28 -4.58 24.84
N PHE A 206 4.46 -5.41 25.49
CA PHE A 206 4.54 -5.71 26.91
C PHE A 206 4.66 -7.20 27.21
N SER A 207 5.52 -7.92 26.49
CA SER A 207 5.68 -9.38 26.57
C SER A 207 5.91 -9.95 27.97
N LYS A 208 6.34 -9.12 28.96
CA LYS A 208 6.63 -9.51 30.35
C LYS A 208 5.57 -9.05 31.37
N LYS A 209 4.47 -8.44 30.92
CA LYS A 209 3.44 -7.87 31.79
C LYS A 209 2.06 -8.15 31.23
N THR A 210 1.12 -8.51 32.08
CA THR A 210 -0.28 -8.70 31.69
C THR A 210 -1.03 -7.37 31.71
N VAL A 211 -1.56 -6.96 30.57
CA VAL A 211 -2.38 -5.76 30.46
C VAL A 211 -3.79 -6.07 30.97
N LYS A 212 -4.28 -5.23 31.88
CA LYS A 212 -5.62 -5.34 32.46
C LYS A 212 -6.67 -4.52 31.75
N THR A 213 -6.40 -3.23 31.52
CA THR A 213 -7.31 -2.30 30.86
C THR A 213 -6.54 -1.23 30.08
N VAL A 214 -7.23 -0.62 29.14
CA VAL A 214 -6.72 0.50 28.32
C VAL A 214 -7.66 1.68 28.45
N ASP A 215 -7.09 2.86 28.63
CA ASP A 215 -7.79 4.15 28.55
C ASP A 215 -7.25 4.90 27.32
N PHE A 216 -8.00 4.92 26.24
CA PHE A 216 -7.62 5.60 24.97
C PHE A 216 -7.70 7.12 25.06
N ARG A 217 -8.34 7.66 26.09
CA ARG A 217 -8.56 9.09 26.27
C ARG A 217 -8.29 9.48 27.73
N ASP A 218 -7.05 9.27 28.17
CA ASP A 218 -6.64 9.60 29.53
C ASP A 218 -6.45 11.11 29.72
N LYS A 219 -7.45 11.75 30.31
CA LYS A 219 -7.49 13.21 30.53
C LYS A 219 -6.50 13.73 31.59
N ASN A 220 -5.74 12.87 32.27
CA ASN A 220 -4.67 13.33 33.17
C ASN A 220 -3.60 14.20 32.43
N TYR A 221 -3.54 14.12 31.11
CA TYR A 221 -2.60 14.85 30.27
C TYR A 221 -3.25 15.94 29.40
N GLY A 222 -4.51 16.26 29.68
CA GLY A 222 -5.33 17.17 28.87
C GLY A 222 -6.20 16.44 27.84
N TRP A 223 -7.33 17.06 27.48
CA TRP A 223 -8.28 16.45 26.55
C TRP A 223 -7.71 16.32 25.13
N GLU A 224 -6.90 17.27 24.68
CA GLU A 224 -6.30 17.30 23.34
C GLU A 224 -5.16 16.28 23.19
N CYS A 225 -4.63 15.80 24.31
CA CYS A 225 -3.55 14.84 24.31
C CYS A 225 -4.09 13.45 23.98
N LEU A 226 -4.03 13.04 22.72
CA LEU A 226 -4.38 11.72 22.24
C LEU A 226 -3.34 10.69 22.73
N ALA A 227 -3.39 10.35 24.01
CA ALA A 227 -2.49 9.38 24.62
C ALA A 227 -3.27 8.21 25.21
N MET A 228 -2.83 7.01 24.87
CA MET A 228 -3.34 5.77 25.44
C MET A 228 -2.63 5.48 26.75
N THR A 229 -3.36 5.19 27.82
CA THR A 229 -2.81 4.70 29.09
C THR A 229 -3.16 3.24 29.29
N VAL A 230 -2.13 2.41 29.41
CA VAL A 230 -2.25 0.98 29.69
C VAL A 230 -2.12 0.75 31.19
N ARG A 231 -3.01 -0.07 31.77
CA ARG A 231 -2.96 -0.50 33.18
C ARG A 231 -2.66 -1.99 33.25
N PHE A 232 -1.69 -2.35 34.05
CA PHE A 232 -1.27 -3.74 34.23
C PHE A 232 -1.95 -4.39 35.47
N GLU A 233 -1.95 -5.71 35.50
CA GLU A 233 -2.47 -6.48 36.65
C GLU A 233 -1.73 -6.15 37.98
N ASP A 234 -0.45 -5.77 37.92
CA ASP A 234 0.34 -5.34 39.09
C ASP A 234 -0.03 -3.93 39.59
N GLY A 235 -1.04 -3.29 38.99
CA GLY A 235 -1.55 -1.96 39.33
C GLY A 235 -0.73 -0.80 38.73
N LYS A 236 0.38 -1.07 38.07
CA LYS A 236 1.17 -0.04 37.36
C LYS A 236 0.44 0.49 36.13
N LYS A 237 0.79 1.71 35.75
CA LYS A 237 0.29 2.36 34.55
C LYS A 237 1.46 2.75 33.65
N GLN A 238 1.24 2.69 32.37
CA GLN A 238 2.18 3.21 31.38
C GLN A 238 1.39 3.97 30.32
N ARG A 239 1.83 5.20 30.05
CA ARG A 239 1.33 6.00 28.94
C ARG A 239 2.08 5.59 27.68
N LEU A 240 1.36 5.55 26.57
CA LEU A 240 1.90 5.44 25.21
C LEU A 240 1.47 6.70 24.45
N SER A 241 2.45 7.38 23.85
CA SER A 241 2.18 8.41 22.84
C SER A 241 1.74 7.77 21.52
N TYR A 242 1.26 8.58 20.60
CA TYR A 242 0.93 8.11 19.25
C TYR A 242 2.12 7.40 18.58
N ASP A 243 3.34 7.94 18.70
CA ASP A 243 4.55 7.37 18.10
C ASP A 243 4.98 6.03 18.74
N GLU A 244 4.58 5.78 19.96
CA GLU A 244 4.86 4.53 20.67
C GLU A 244 3.78 3.46 20.46
N SER A 245 2.58 3.85 19.97
CA SER A 245 1.43 2.95 19.81
C SER A 245 1.22 2.58 18.34
N ARG A 246 1.71 1.43 17.91
CA ARG A 246 1.43 0.91 16.55
C ARG A 246 -0.06 0.66 16.33
N TYR A 247 -0.81 0.38 17.40
CA TYR A 247 -2.26 0.24 17.32
C TYR A 247 -2.93 1.53 16.87
N GLU A 248 -2.61 2.66 17.49
CA GLU A 248 -3.17 3.96 17.11
C GLU A 248 -2.68 4.43 15.74
N GLN A 249 -1.43 4.13 15.39
CA GLN A 249 -0.88 4.41 14.07
C GLN A 249 -1.55 3.61 12.94
N GLY A 250 -2.07 2.43 13.22
CA GLY A 250 -2.90 1.68 12.26
C GLY A 250 -4.36 2.14 12.25
N PHE A 251 -4.89 2.55 13.40
CA PHE A 251 -6.30 2.94 13.59
C PHE A 251 -6.61 4.31 12.97
N HIS A 252 -5.89 5.38 13.37
CA HIS A 252 -6.23 6.74 12.98
C HIS A 252 -6.19 7.02 11.47
N PRO A 253 -5.22 6.52 10.69
CA PRO A 253 -5.25 6.70 9.24
C PRO A 253 -6.25 5.79 8.51
N GLY A 254 -6.87 4.82 9.21
CA GLY A 254 -7.82 3.90 8.59
C GLY A 254 -7.17 2.67 7.96
N MET A 255 -6.00 2.24 8.42
CA MET A 255 -5.31 1.05 7.92
C MET A 255 -5.93 -0.27 8.42
N THR A 256 -6.37 -0.30 9.68
CA THR A 256 -6.70 -1.54 10.41
C THR A 256 -8.20 -1.74 10.69
N LEU A 257 -9.08 -1.00 10.02
CA LEU A 257 -10.51 -1.02 10.28
C LEU A 257 -11.22 -2.24 9.64
N ASN A 258 -12.42 -2.55 10.14
CA ASN A 258 -13.31 -3.51 9.49
C ASN A 258 -13.66 -3.03 8.07
N GLU A 259 -13.74 -3.94 7.11
CA GLU A 259 -14.03 -3.61 5.71
C GLU A 259 -15.34 -2.82 5.55
N SER A 260 -16.38 -3.15 6.32
CA SER A 260 -17.66 -2.42 6.32
C SER A 260 -17.55 -0.95 6.75
N CYS A 261 -16.45 -0.54 7.40
CA CYS A 261 -16.29 0.85 7.83
C CYS A 261 -15.99 1.81 6.67
N TYR A 262 -15.46 1.29 5.55
CA TYR A 262 -15.09 2.12 4.39
C TYR A 262 -16.27 2.41 3.46
N ASP A 263 -17.37 1.66 3.58
CA ASP A 263 -18.61 1.84 2.81
C ASP A 263 -19.83 1.97 3.73
N CYS A 264 -19.63 2.54 4.94
CA CYS A 264 -20.64 2.58 5.98
C CYS A 264 -21.78 3.57 5.65
N GLU A 265 -22.97 3.04 5.38
CA GLU A 265 -24.17 3.85 5.11
C GLU A 265 -24.82 4.42 6.39
N PHE A 266 -24.45 3.93 7.57
CA PHE A 266 -25.08 4.31 8.85
C PHE A 266 -24.48 5.56 9.47
N CYS A 267 -23.35 6.06 8.98
CA CYS A 267 -22.74 7.30 9.47
C CYS A 267 -23.31 8.56 8.82
N ASP A 268 -24.13 8.41 7.78
CA ASP A 268 -24.75 9.51 7.02
C ASP A 268 -26.12 9.94 7.60
N PHE A 269 -26.71 10.98 7.03
CA PHE A 269 -28.05 11.42 7.39
C PHE A 269 -29.13 10.68 6.55
N PRO A 270 -30.25 10.34 7.16
CA PRO A 270 -30.61 10.52 8.57
C PRO A 270 -29.82 9.58 9.48
N ARG A 271 -29.31 10.09 10.61
CA ARG A 271 -28.56 9.31 11.58
C ARG A 271 -29.38 8.16 12.16
N ALA A 272 -28.70 7.05 12.52
CA ALA A 272 -29.36 5.85 13.02
C ALA A 272 -29.95 6.02 14.44
N GLY A 273 -29.23 6.76 15.31
CA GLY A 273 -29.65 7.00 16.69
C GLY A 273 -30.60 8.18 16.87
N ASP A 274 -31.38 8.18 17.95
CA ASP A 274 -32.23 9.32 18.37
C ASP A 274 -31.38 10.55 18.72
N ILE A 275 -30.19 10.32 19.28
CA ILE A 275 -29.16 11.32 19.56
C ILE A 275 -27.83 10.80 18.98
N SER A 276 -27.06 11.66 18.29
CA SER A 276 -25.67 11.38 17.96
C SER A 276 -24.75 12.22 18.83
N ILE A 277 -23.67 11.62 19.35
CA ILE A 277 -22.71 12.31 20.22
C ILE A 277 -21.27 12.18 19.69
N GLY A 278 -20.50 13.25 19.85
CA GLY A 278 -19.08 13.27 19.50
C GLY A 278 -18.27 14.30 20.24
N ASP A 279 -16.98 14.27 20.04
CA ASP A 279 -16.07 15.36 20.44
C ASP A 279 -16.36 16.59 19.58
N PHE A 280 -16.32 17.80 20.12
CA PHE A 280 -16.40 19.01 19.33
C PHE A 280 -14.99 19.46 18.93
N TRP A 281 -14.46 18.91 17.84
CA TRP A 281 -13.17 19.29 17.29
C TRP A 281 -13.23 20.71 16.71
N ARG A 282 -12.17 21.49 16.92
CA ARG A 282 -12.09 22.89 16.48
C ARG A 282 -13.18 23.79 17.08
N LEU A 283 -13.50 23.55 18.36
CA LEU A 283 -14.45 24.37 19.13
C LEU A 283 -14.07 25.87 19.10
N GLU A 284 -12.77 26.18 19.04
CA GLU A 284 -12.24 27.54 18.93
C GLU A 284 -12.70 28.29 17.67
N GLU A 285 -13.04 27.58 16.59
CA GLU A 285 -13.59 28.20 15.36
C GLU A 285 -15.02 28.69 15.58
N PHE A 286 -15.77 28.04 16.47
CA PHE A 286 -17.12 28.41 16.84
C PHE A 286 -17.12 29.44 17.97
N ASP A 287 -16.54 29.11 19.13
CA ASP A 287 -16.42 30.01 20.27
C ASP A 287 -15.20 29.66 21.14
N PHE A 288 -14.12 30.43 21.01
CA PHE A 288 -12.89 30.22 21.76
C PHE A 288 -13.05 30.33 23.29
N ARG A 289 -14.15 30.98 23.79
CA ARG A 289 -14.41 31.14 25.21
C ARG A 289 -14.86 29.81 25.87
N LEU A 290 -15.30 28.85 25.08
CA LEU A 290 -15.70 27.54 25.54
C LEU A 290 -14.52 26.54 25.61
N VAL A 291 -13.36 26.95 25.14
CA VAL A 291 -12.15 26.11 25.12
C VAL A 291 -11.48 26.17 26.49
N ASP A 292 -11.65 25.13 27.30
CA ASP A 292 -11.07 25.04 28.65
C ASP A 292 -10.09 23.84 28.82
N GLY A 293 -9.78 23.12 27.72
CA GLY A 293 -8.88 21.96 27.70
C GLY A 293 -9.45 20.69 28.35
N LYS A 294 -10.71 20.67 28.77
CA LYS A 294 -11.36 19.52 29.42
C LYS A 294 -12.27 18.71 28.50
N GLY A 295 -12.54 19.22 27.29
CA GLY A 295 -13.38 18.61 26.25
C GLY A 295 -14.85 19.03 26.35
N THR A 296 -15.41 19.38 25.20
CA THR A 296 -16.82 19.69 24.98
C THR A 296 -17.39 18.67 24.00
N SER A 297 -18.59 18.13 24.25
CA SER A 297 -19.28 17.26 23.32
C SER A 297 -20.18 18.07 22.40
N VAL A 298 -20.42 17.56 21.21
CA VAL A 298 -21.50 18.04 20.34
C VAL A 298 -22.56 16.95 20.23
N LEU A 299 -23.81 17.37 20.26
CA LEU A 299 -25.03 16.56 20.09
C LEU A 299 -25.68 16.88 18.75
N LEU A 300 -26.18 15.84 18.09
CA LEU A 300 -27.21 15.98 17.06
C LEU A 300 -28.50 15.36 17.60
N LEU A 301 -29.57 16.15 17.71
CA LEU A 301 -30.89 15.68 18.14
C LEU A 301 -31.67 15.25 16.91
N ASN A 302 -31.70 13.96 16.63
CA ASN A 302 -32.21 13.41 15.38
C ASN A 302 -33.68 13.05 15.40
N SER A 303 -34.28 12.89 16.60
CA SER A 303 -35.70 12.54 16.78
C SER A 303 -36.36 13.31 17.92
N GLN A 304 -37.69 13.23 18.01
CA GLN A 304 -38.42 13.84 19.12
C GLN A 304 -38.03 13.19 20.47
N LYS A 305 -37.85 11.86 20.52
CA LYS A 305 -37.38 11.16 21.73
C LYS A 305 -36.03 11.66 22.22
N GLY A 306 -35.10 11.91 21.27
CA GLY A 306 -33.82 12.50 21.57
C GLY A 306 -33.92 13.91 22.14
N LYS A 307 -34.82 14.75 21.56
CA LYS A 307 -35.11 16.11 22.10
C LYS A 307 -35.71 16.03 23.49
N ASP A 308 -36.68 15.16 23.73
CA ASP A 308 -37.31 15.01 25.04
C ASP A 308 -36.34 14.60 26.13
N LEU A 309 -35.42 13.64 25.85
CA LEU A 309 -34.36 13.24 26.77
C LEU A 309 -33.38 14.41 27.03
N PHE A 310 -32.98 15.12 25.98
CA PHE A 310 -32.13 16.30 26.12
C PHE A 310 -32.77 17.37 27.00
N GLU A 311 -34.02 17.77 26.75
CA GLU A 311 -34.72 18.77 27.55
C GLU A 311 -34.87 18.32 29.03
N ALA A 312 -35.11 17.04 29.27
CA ALA A 312 -35.18 16.47 30.61
C ALA A 312 -33.85 16.49 31.40
N THR A 313 -32.71 16.60 30.68
CA THR A 313 -31.36 16.54 31.26
C THR A 313 -30.56 17.83 31.09
N LYS A 314 -31.11 18.82 30.42
CA LYS A 314 -30.43 20.06 30.03
C LYS A 314 -29.77 20.81 31.19
N GLU A 315 -30.44 20.85 32.36
CA GLU A 315 -29.94 21.51 33.56
C GLU A 315 -28.63 20.86 34.14
N ALA A 316 -28.32 19.63 33.73
CA ALA A 316 -27.11 18.96 34.14
C ALA A 316 -25.87 19.38 33.32
N PHE A 317 -26.05 20.19 32.28
CA PHE A 317 -24.94 20.70 31.48
C PHE A 317 -24.56 22.12 31.87
N PHE A 318 -23.32 22.34 32.18
CA PHE A 318 -22.70 23.65 32.46
C PHE A 318 -22.56 24.49 31.16
N VAL A 319 -22.20 23.85 30.07
CA VAL A 319 -22.26 24.44 28.71
C VAL A 319 -23.41 23.82 27.96
N CYS A 320 -24.24 24.66 27.36
CA CYS A 320 -25.38 24.27 26.53
C CYS A 320 -25.62 25.38 25.51
N GLN A 321 -25.10 25.21 24.30
CA GLN A 321 -25.16 26.25 23.27
C GLN A 321 -25.49 25.65 21.90
N GLN A 322 -26.49 26.24 21.21
CA GLN A 322 -26.80 25.83 19.85
C GLN A 322 -25.68 26.18 18.89
N VAL A 323 -25.38 25.29 17.97
CA VAL A 323 -24.25 25.35 17.03
C VAL A 323 -24.78 25.19 15.61
N PRO A 324 -24.42 26.07 14.67
CA PRO A 324 -24.68 25.83 13.26
C PRO A 324 -23.92 24.60 12.75
N ILE A 325 -24.56 23.75 11.93
CA ILE A 325 -24.00 22.46 11.50
C ILE A 325 -22.68 22.58 10.72
N GLU A 326 -22.46 23.70 10.05
CA GLU A 326 -21.25 24.01 9.31
C GLU A 326 -19.97 24.02 10.16
N TYR A 327 -20.08 24.24 11.48
CA TYR A 327 -18.92 24.16 12.39
C TYR A 327 -18.52 22.71 12.70
N LEU A 328 -19.30 21.74 12.28
CA LEU A 328 -18.99 20.34 12.48
C LEU A 328 -18.17 19.70 11.33
N ARG A 329 -17.66 20.51 10.39
CA ARG A 329 -16.86 20.04 9.24
C ARG A 329 -15.62 19.22 9.62
N HIS A 330 -15.09 19.43 10.82
CA HIS A 330 -13.94 18.67 11.35
C HIS A 330 -14.37 17.44 12.15
N ASN A 331 -15.66 17.27 12.34
CA ASN A 331 -16.25 16.11 12.99
C ASN A 331 -16.61 15.07 11.92
N ARG A 332 -16.46 13.80 12.25
CA ARG A 332 -16.79 12.70 11.31
C ARG A 332 -18.28 12.42 11.28
N ILE A 333 -19.05 13.36 10.76
CA ILE A 333 -20.47 13.19 10.44
C ILE A 333 -20.66 12.87 8.96
N HIS A 334 -19.71 13.23 8.12
CA HIS A 334 -19.49 12.91 6.70
C HIS A 334 -18.00 13.11 6.41
N PRO A 335 -17.41 12.42 5.51
CA PRO A 335 -17.72 11.18 4.79
C PRO A 335 -17.18 9.94 5.53
N VAL A 336 -17.45 8.77 4.94
CA VAL A 336 -16.80 7.49 5.25
C VAL A 336 -15.28 7.68 5.25
N ILE A 337 -14.60 6.99 6.16
CA ILE A 337 -13.14 7.05 6.22
C ILE A 337 -12.54 6.46 4.93
N GLU A 338 -11.58 7.16 4.35
CA GLU A 338 -10.84 6.63 3.21
C GLU A 338 -9.90 5.50 3.66
N LYS A 339 -9.67 4.53 2.77
CA LYS A 339 -8.69 3.47 3.00
C LYS A 339 -7.30 4.09 2.99
N ASP A 340 -6.51 3.82 4.03
CA ASP A 340 -5.10 4.19 4.05
C ASP A 340 -4.33 3.48 2.93
N ALA A 341 -3.40 4.18 2.29
CA ALA A 341 -2.62 3.63 1.19
C ALA A 341 -1.79 2.38 1.58
N GLY A 342 -1.41 2.25 2.86
CA GLY A 342 -0.71 1.08 3.39
C GLY A 342 -1.61 -0.12 3.73
N ARG A 343 -2.95 0.01 3.63
CA ARG A 343 -3.88 -1.04 4.06
C ARG A 343 -3.68 -2.37 3.34
N GLU A 344 -3.59 -2.37 2.02
CA GLU A 344 -3.42 -3.61 1.24
C GLU A 344 -2.10 -4.28 1.60
N HIS A 345 -1.05 -3.48 1.80
CA HIS A 345 0.23 -3.98 2.26
C HIS A 345 0.15 -4.55 3.69
N PHE A 346 -0.55 -3.86 4.61
CA PHE A 346 -0.83 -4.38 5.95
C PHE A 346 -1.55 -5.73 5.89
N LEU A 347 -2.60 -5.86 5.08
CA LEU A 347 -3.38 -7.11 4.94
C LEU A 347 -2.57 -8.25 4.32
N ALA A 348 -1.60 -7.95 3.45
CA ALA A 348 -0.68 -8.94 2.89
C ALA A 348 0.31 -9.48 3.92
N LEU A 349 0.67 -8.70 4.92
CA LEU A 349 1.62 -9.07 5.98
C LEU A 349 0.93 -9.72 7.18
N TYR A 350 -0.20 -9.16 7.60
CA TYR A 350 -0.97 -9.63 8.75
C TYR A 350 -2.06 -10.63 8.32
N PRO A 351 -2.28 -11.78 8.96
CA PRO A 351 -1.74 -12.20 10.26
C PRO A 351 -0.51 -13.11 10.18
N GLN A 352 0.20 -13.17 9.07
CA GLN A 352 1.39 -14.01 8.91
C GLN A 352 2.58 -13.50 9.75
N ARG A 353 2.56 -12.21 10.09
CA ARG A 353 3.54 -11.52 10.92
C ARG A 353 2.89 -10.92 12.17
N ASP A 354 3.74 -10.53 13.11
CA ASP A 354 3.35 -9.73 14.26
C ASP A 354 2.64 -8.44 13.85
N PHE A 355 1.59 -8.06 14.58
CA PHE A 355 0.78 -6.89 14.27
C PHE A 355 1.61 -5.60 14.20
N ASN A 356 2.48 -5.36 15.21
CA ASN A 356 3.26 -4.11 15.27
C ASN A 356 4.25 -4.00 14.12
N GLN A 357 4.85 -5.12 13.71
CA GLN A 357 5.72 -5.17 12.54
C GLN A 357 4.93 -4.95 11.25
N SER A 358 3.73 -5.54 11.13
CA SER A 358 2.88 -5.37 9.95
C SER A 358 2.48 -3.91 9.75
N VAL A 359 2.07 -3.20 10.82
CA VAL A 359 1.76 -1.77 10.75
C VAL A 359 3.00 -0.94 10.39
N LEU A 360 4.15 -1.22 11.05
CA LEU A 360 5.39 -0.51 10.78
C LEU A 360 5.83 -0.67 9.31
N TYR A 361 5.78 -1.89 8.79
CA TYR A 361 6.16 -2.19 7.40
C TYR A 361 5.20 -1.54 6.40
N ALA A 362 3.90 -1.62 6.67
CA ALA A 362 2.91 -0.96 5.84
C ALA A 362 3.10 0.57 5.79
N GLN A 363 3.34 1.22 6.94
CA GLN A 363 3.62 2.65 7.00
C GLN A 363 4.92 3.05 6.28
N GLN A 364 5.95 2.22 6.36
CA GLN A 364 7.23 2.45 5.71
C GLN A 364 7.25 1.94 4.27
N ASN A 365 6.18 1.30 3.80
CA ASN A 365 6.17 0.58 2.51
C ASN A 365 7.36 -0.37 2.37
N LYS A 366 7.70 -1.15 3.41
CA LYS A 366 8.78 -2.13 3.38
C LYS A 366 8.29 -3.49 2.89
N PHE A 367 9.13 -4.12 2.11
CA PHE A 367 8.91 -5.45 1.51
C PHE A 367 10.03 -6.41 1.90
N ASP A 368 9.77 -7.70 1.77
CA ASP A 368 10.83 -8.71 1.98
C ASP A 368 11.88 -8.62 0.90
N VAL A 369 11.44 -8.42 -0.35
CA VAL A 369 12.30 -8.32 -1.52
C VAL A 369 11.88 -7.15 -2.39
N ALA A 370 12.84 -6.32 -2.75
CA ALA A 370 12.70 -5.34 -3.82
C ALA A 370 13.27 -5.93 -5.11
N LEU A 371 12.40 -6.19 -6.08
CA LEU A 371 12.76 -6.70 -7.40
C LEU A 371 13.12 -5.53 -8.32
N VAL A 372 14.37 -5.47 -8.74
CA VAL A 372 14.93 -4.39 -9.55
C VAL A 372 15.25 -4.88 -10.94
N GLY A 373 14.93 -4.11 -11.96
CA GLY A 373 15.30 -4.46 -13.32
C GLY A 373 14.56 -3.69 -14.42
N ASN A 374 14.74 -4.15 -15.66
CA ASN A 374 14.20 -3.51 -16.85
C ASN A 374 12.81 -4.05 -17.25
N TRP A 375 11.89 -4.11 -16.30
CA TRP A 375 10.56 -4.68 -16.51
C TRP A 375 9.55 -3.69 -17.12
N SER A 376 9.83 -2.41 -17.06
CA SER A 376 8.94 -1.35 -17.58
C SER A 376 9.18 -1.02 -19.06
N TYR A 377 10.10 -1.69 -19.70
CA TYR A 377 10.39 -1.53 -21.12
C TYR A 377 9.45 -2.43 -21.96
N PRO A 378 8.89 -1.96 -23.07
CA PRO A 378 8.00 -2.75 -23.93
C PRO A 378 8.77 -3.88 -24.62
N ASN A 379 8.89 -5.02 -23.94
CA ASN A 379 9.52 -6.22 -24.45
C ASN A 379 8.88 -7.44 -23.79
N TYR A 380 8.20 -8.29 -24.55
CA TYR A 380 7.50 -9.47 -24.03
C TYR A 380 8.40 -10.42 -23.24
N GLY A 381 9.64 -10.58 -23.69
CA GLY A 381 10.61 -11.43 -23.00
C GLY A 381 10.99 -10.89 -21.63
N SER A 382 11.24 -9.60 -21.54
CA SER A 382 11.54 -8.95 -20.26
C SER A 382 10.34 -9.03 -19.32
N GLU A 383 9.15 -8.68 -19.80
CA GLU A 383 7.92 -8.74 -19.03
C GLU A 383 7.65 -10.16 -18.50
N PHE A 384 7.77 -11.17 -19.35
CA PHE A 384 7.57 -12.58 -18.96
C PHE A 384 8.57 -13.04 -17.89
N THR A 385 9.82 -12.63 -18.02
CA THR A 385 10.89 -12.93 -17.06
C THR A 385 10.60 -12.33 -15.68
N TYR A 386 10.23 -11.05 -15.63
CA TYR A 386 9.96 -10.39 -14.34
C TYR A 386 8.65 -10.85 -13.73
N TYR A 387 7.62 -11.13 -14.55
CA TYR A 387 6.41 -11.79 -14.08
C TYR A 387 6.76 -13.14 -13.41
N ALA A 388 7.55 -13.95 -14.08
CA ALA A 388 7.96 -15.26 -13.56
C ALA A 388 8.71 -15.13 -12.22
N LEU A 389 9.67 -14.24 -12.15
CA LEU A 389 10.46 -14.05 -10.93
C LEU A 389 9.60 -13.51 -9.77
N TYR A 390 8.72 -12.55 -10.05
CA TYR A 390 7.74 -12.05 -9.07
C TYR A 390 6.87 -13.18 -8.53
N ARG A 391 6.27 -14.01 -9.41
CA ARG A 391 5.41 -15.13 -9.02
C ARG A 391 6.14 -16.18 -8.18
N VAL A 392 7.37 -16.52 -8.55
CA VAL A 392 8.20 -17.47 -7.80
C VAL A 392 8.49 -16.95 -6.39
N LEU A 393 8.82 -15.68 -6.23
CA LEU A 393 9.04 -15.06 -4.92
C LEU A 393 7.75 -15.01 -4.09
N LYS A 394 6.60 -14.69 -4.71
CA LYS A 394 5.29 -14.74 -4.04
C LYS A 394 4.92 -16.15 -3.59
N GLU A 395 5.21 -17.18 -4.39
CA GLU A 395 4.99 -18.59 -4.03
C GLU A 395 5.83 -19.02 -2.82
N MET A 396 7.00 -18.43 -2.63
CA MET A 396 7.84 -18.59 -1.43
C MET A 396 7.28 -17.86 -0.19
N GLY A 397 6.14 -17.19 -0.30
CA GLY A 397 5.50 -16.45 0.80
C GLY A 397 6.10 -15.07 1.07
N LEU A 398 6.89 -14.52 0.16
CA LEU A 398 7.53 -13.22 0.31
C LEU A 398 6.63 -12.07 -0.17
N SER A 399 6.69 -10.95 0.54
CA SER A 399 6.18 -9.68 0.03
C SER A 399 7.21 -9.07 -0.92
N VAL A 400 6.75 -8.69 -2.13
CA VAL A 400 7.65 -8.23 -3.20
C VAL A 400 7.16 -6.89 -3.74
N CYS A 401 8.05 -5.91 -3.81
CA CYS A 401 7.80 -4.71 -4.58
C CYS A 401 8.65 -4.68 -5.85
N MET A 402 8.11 -4.10 -6.91
CA MET A 402 8.81 -3.91 -8.17
C MET A 402 9.27 -2.46 -8.27
N ILE A 403 10.58 -2.25 -8.38
CA ILE A 403 11.17 -0.92 -8.53
C ILE A 403 11.46 -0.70 -10.01
N SER A 404 10.81 0.33 -10.57
CA SER A 404 11.06 0.72 -11.94
C SER A 404 12.31 1.59 -12.05
N TRP A 405 12.93 1.55 -13.22
CA TRP A 405 14.04 2.41 -13.55
C TRP A 405 13.63 3.89 -13.55
N PRO A 406 14.42 4.79 -12.93
CA PRO A 406 14.12 6.22 -12.94
C PRO A 406 14.16 6.80 -14.35
N LYS A 407 13.29 7.78 -14.61
CA LYS A 407 13.30 8.51 -15.88
C LYS A 407 14.62 9.27 -16.01
N SER A 408 15.50 8.80 -16.87
CA SER A 408 16.64 9.64 -17.28
C SER A 408 16.14 10.79 -18.15
N SER A 409 16.84 11.94 -18.12
CA SER A 409 16.54 13.10 -18.96
C SER A 409 16.58 12.81 -20.48
N HIS A 410 17.09 11.65 -20.87
CA HIS A 410 17.23 11.18 -22.25
C HIS A 410 16.13 10.20 -22.66
N TRP A 411 15.27 9.79 -21.73
CA TRP A 411 14.25 8.79 -21.97
C TRP A 411 12.88 9.44 -22.14
N LYS A 412 12.31 9.38 -23.32
CA LYS A 412 10.88 9.64 -23.52
C LYS A 412 10.16 8.32 -23.27
N PRO A 413 9.28 8.22 -22.27
CA PRO A 413 8.44 7.04 -22.15
C PRO A 413 7.58 6.98 -23.40
N TYR A 414 7.69 5.90 -24.15
CA TYR A 414 6.69 5.59 -25.15
C TYR A 414 5.34 5.44 -24.42
N ASP A 415 4.25 5.95 -25.02
CA ASP A 415 2.87 5.73 -24.58
C ASP A 415 2.43 4.26 -24.73
N THR A 416 3.29 3.33 -24.32
CA THR A 416 2.97 1.91 -24.34
C THR A 416 2.17 1.59 -23.09
N PRO A 417 1.05 0.87 -23.22
CA PRO A 417 0.33 0.37 -22.06
C PRO A 417 1.31 -0.43 -21.19
N GLN A 418 1.48 -0.02 -19.97
CA GLN A 418 2.27 -0.77 -19.00
C GLN A 418 1.48 -2.05 -18.68
N LEU A 419 1.86 -3.13 -19.35
CA LEU A 419 1.13 -4.40 -19.34
C LEU A 419 0.99 -4.97 -17.91
N PHE A 420 2.00 -4.77 -17.06
CA PHE A 420 1.96 -5.14 -15.65
C PHE A 420 0.92 -4.36 -14.83
N LEU A 421 0.70 -3.09 -15.08
CA LEU A 421 -0.23 -2.26 -14.31
C LEU A 421 -1.70 -2.52 -14.65
N ASN A 422 -1.97 -3.17 -15.76
CA ASN A 422 -3.31 -3.46 -16.25
C ASN A 422 -3.69 -4.95 -16.14
N ASN A 423 -2.91 -5.76 -15.41
CA ASN A 423 -3.25 -7.16 -15.20
C ASN A 423 -4.46 -7.25 -14.26
N PRO A 424 -5.62 -7.75 -14.71
CA PRO A 424 -6.82 -7.85 -13.87
C PRO A 424 -6.71 -8.94 -12.78
N TYR A 425 -5.64 -9.74 -12.79
CA TYR A 425 -5.51 -10.92 -11.92
C TYR A 425 -4.64 -10.68 -10.70
N GLU A 426 -3.83 -9.63 -10.68
CA GLU A 426 -2.97 -9.32 -9.55
C GLU A 426 -2.60 -7.85 -9.52
N GLN A 427 -2.76 -7.21 -8.38
CA GLN A 427 -2.19 -5.89 -8.13
C GLN A 427 -0.72 -6.08 -7.79
N TYR A 428 0.14 -5.71 -8.71
CA TYR A 428 1.57 -5.63 -8.45
C TYR A 428 1.86 -4.39 -7.61
N GLU A 429 2.60 -4.57 -6.54
CA GLU A 429 3.07 -3.46 -5.75
C GLU A 429 4.25 -2.79 -6.46
N VAL A 430 3.93 -1.90 -7.37
CA VAL A 430 4.90 -1.15 -8.17
C VAL A 430 5.20 0.18 -7.48
N ILE A 431 6.47 0.41 -7.20
CA ILE A 431 6.92 1.71 -6.72
C ILE A 431 7.02 2.65 -7.93
N PRO A 432 6.35 3.80 -7.91
CA PRO A 432 6.42 4.77 -8.99
C PRO A 432 7.87 5.12 -9.36
N PRO A 433 8.16 5.41 -10.64
CA PRO A 433 9.48 5.86 -11.04
C PRO A 433 9.89 7.09 -10.26
N VAL A 434 11.07 7.06 -9.69
CA VAL A 434 11.67 8.25 -9.06
C VAL A 434 12.30 9.13 -10.15
N GLU A 435 12.25 10.44 -9.94
CA GLU A 435 12.70 11.39 -10.97
C GLU A 435 14.16 11.80 -10.79
N THR A 436 14.68 11.69 -9.57
CA THR A 436 16.04 12.12 -9.23
C THR A 436 16.85 10.98 -8.61
N ARG A 437 18.19 11.08 -8.69
CA ARG A 437 19.07 10.15 -7.97
C ARG A 437 18.91 10.25 -6.45
N GLU A 438 18.55 11.40 -5.94
CA GLU A 438 18.25 11.61 -4.52
C GLU A 438 17.09 10.75 -4.06
N ASP A 439 16.04 10.67 -4.88
CA ASP A 439 14.88 9.83 -4.57
C ASP A 439 15.21 8.33 -4.63
N MET A 440 16.21 7.93 -5.44
CA MET A 440 16.71 6.55 -5.45
C MET A 440 17.22 6.09 -4.10
N TRP A 441 17.87 6.96 -3.33
CA TRP A 441 18.35 6.62 -1.99
C TRP A 441 17.21 6.26 -1.04
N SER A 442 16.06 6.91 -1.21
CA SER A 442 14.86 6.58 -0.44
C SER A 442 14.36 5.16 -0.74
N LEU A 443 14.61 4.66 -1.95
CA LEU A 443 14.25 3.30 -2.35
C LEU A 443 15.02 2.25 -1.54
N SER A 444 16.24 2.56 -1.07
CA SER A 444 17.01 1.63 -0.22
C SER A 444 16.31 1.29 1.10
N GLN A 445 15.33 2.08 1.51
CA GLN A 445 14.54 1.82 2.71
C GLN A 445 13.37 0.86 2.47
N ARG A 446 13.05 0.52 1.22
CA ARG A 446 11.89 -0.29 0.85
C ARG A 446 12.07 -1.78 1.17
N SER A 447 13.29 -2.27 1.25
CA SER A 447 13.58 -3.68 1.55
C SER A 447 14.94 -3.82 2.21
N GLU A 448 15.15 -4.94 2.88
CA GLU A 448 16.49 -5.38 3.31
C GLU A 448 17.16 -6.31 2.29
N THR A 449 16.41 -6.78 1.27
CA THR A 449 16.92 -7.61 0.19
C THR A 449 16.56 -7.01 -1.16
N PHE A 450 17.57 -6.74 -1.96
CA PHE A 450 17.44 -6.23 -3.33
C PHE A 450 17.85 -7.32 -4.31
N LEU A 451 16.93 -7.72 -5.17
CA LEU A 451 17.14 -8.73 -6.17
C LEU A 451 17.15 -8.10 -7.55
N LEU A 452 18.33 -8.06 -8.17
CA LEU A 452 18.48 -7.70 -9.57
C LEU A 452 18.00 -8.89 -10.41
N GLY A 453 16.97 -8.66 -11.22
CA GLY A 453 16.36 -9.70 -12.02
C GLY A 453 17.20 -10.11 -13.22
N SER A 454 16.65 -11.03 -13.99
CA SER A 454 17.24 -11.58 -15.19
C SER A 454 17.21 -10.57 -16.33
N ASP A 455 17.96 -10.81 -17.35
CA ASP A 455 18.14 -10.17 -18.63
C ASP A 455 19.59 -9.64 -18.81
N GLN A 456 19.88 -8.90 -19.90
CA GLN A 456 21.22 -8.42 -20.23
C GLN A 456 21.68 -7.23 -19.37
N LEU A 457 21.47 -7.29 -18.08
CA LEU A 457 21.77 -6.21 -17.15
C LEU A 457 23.27 -6.07 -16.81
N LEU A 458 24.07 -7.08 -17.17
CA LEU A 458 25.53 -7.06 -17.04
C LEU A 458 26.23 -6.66 -18.34
N ASN A 459 25.46 -6.39 -19.40
CA ASN A 459 26.05 -5.93 -20.66
C ASN A 459 26.71 -4.57 -20.46
N ASP A 460 28.03 -4.53 -20.53
CA ASP A 460 28.82 -3.34 -20.24
C ASP A 460 28.67 -2.22 -21.29
N ASN A 461 28.13 -2.53 -22.47
CA ASN A 461 27.70 -1.51 -23.44
C ASN A 461 26.46 -0.72 -22.96
N LEU A 462 25.62 -1.35 -22.14
CA LEU A 462 24.42 -0.73 -21.55
C LEU A 462 24.71 -0.04 -20.21
N TYR A 463 25.96 -0.11 -19.71
CA TYR A 463 26.35 0.40 -18.40
C TYR A 463 25.98 1.88 -18.22
N ASN A 464 26.34 2.72 -19.17
CA ASN A 464 26.04 4.15 -19.11
C ASN A 464 24.57 4.46 -19.38
N TRP A 465 23.83 3.55 -20.04
CA TRP A 465 22.39 3.71 -20.30
C TRP A 465 21.57 3.67 -19.00
N PHE A 466 21.92 2.75 -18.10
CA PHE A 466 21.18 2.56 -16.87
C PHE A 466 21.66 3.48 -15.72
N ASP A 467 22.61 4.37 -15.95
CA ASP A 467 23.17 5.31 -14.98
C ASP A 467 23.44 4.63 -13.61
N ARG A 468 24.09 3.47 -13.64
CA ARG A 468 24.47 2.63 -12.47
C ARG A 468 23.27 2.11 -11.63
N PHE A 469 22.05 2.37 -12.03
CA PHE A 469 20.87 1.91 -11.29
C PHE A 469 20.85 0.39 -11.12
N MET A 470 21.19 -0.33 -12.19
CA MET A 470 21.23 -1.81 -12.19
C MET A 470 22.41 -2.39 -11.38
N GLN A 471 23.40 -1.58 -11.06
CA GLN A 471 24.49 -1.99 -10.18
C GLN A 471 24.16 -1.89 -8.72
N LEU A 472 22.95 -1.45 -8.37
CA LEU A 472 22.45 -1.25 -7.00
C LEU A 472 23.39 -0.38 -6.16
N ASP A 473 23.99 0.64 -6.79
CA ASP A 473 24.92 1.56 -6.15
C ASP A 473 24.23 2.46 -5.10
N TRP A 474 22.91 2.58 -5.19
CA TRP A 474 22.04 3.27 -4.26
C TRP A 474 21.54 2.41 -3.08
N VAL A 475 21.86 1.11 -3.07
CA VAL A 475 21.51 0.18 -1.99
C VAL A 475 22.66 0.13 -0.98
N LYS A 476 22.33 0.24 0.30
CA LYS A 476 23.32 0.26 1.38
C LYS A 476 24.19 -1.01 1.39
N ASN A 477 25.42 -0.88 1.86
CA ASN A 477 26.36 -2.00 1.89
C ASN A 477 25.94 -3.15 2.82
N ASN A 478 25.22 -2.85 3.90
CA ASN A 478 24.74 -3.84 4.85
C ASN A 478 23.43 -4.54 4.42
N GLN A 479 22.82 -4.13 3.32
CA GLN A 479 21.62 -4.75 2.75
C GLN A 479 22.01 -5.86 1.78
N ARG A 480 21.19 -6.90 1.71
CA ARG A 480 21.44 -8.06 0.84
C ARG A 480 21.23 -7.69 -0.62
N LYS A 481 22.22 -7.98 -1.46
CA LYS A 481 22.19 -7.75 -2.90
C LYS A 481 22.36 -9.09 -3.63
N ILE A 482 21.36 -9.45 -4.44
CA ILE A 482 21.32 -10.70 -5.21
C ILE A 482 21.19 -10.35 -6.68
N ALA A 483 22.00 -10.97 -7.55
CA ALA A 483 21.79 -10.96 -9.00
C ALA A 483 21.33 -12.36 -9.43
N TYR A 484 20.09 -12.47 -9.94
CA TYR A 484 19.52 -13.74 -10.35
C TYR A 484 19.43 -13.86 -11.88
N ALA A 485 20.09 -14.87 -12.43
CA ALA A 485 20.06 -15.23 -13.86
C ALA A 485 20.39 -14.04 -14.79
N THR A 486 21.23 -13.11 -14.35
CA THR A 486 21.68 -11.97 -15.16
C THR A 486 22.52 -12.42 -16.36
N SER A 487 22.73 -11.57 -17.34
CA SER A 487 23.36 -11.93 -18.60
C SER A 487 24.21 -10.78 -19.14
N PHE A 488 25.33 -11.12 -19.80
CA PHE A 488 26.03 -10.20 -20.70
C PHE A 488 25.40 -10.19 -22.11
N GLY A 489 24.78 -11.29 -22.51
CA GLY A 489 24.29 -11.51 -23.85
C GLY A 489 25.37 -11.85 -24.87
N THR A 490 26.63 -11.58 -24.56
CA THR A 490 27.80 -11.82 -25.39
C THR A 490 28.82 -12.67 -24.65
N ASP A 491 29.81 -13.18 -25.40
CA ASP A 491 30.99 -13.89 -24.88
C ASP A 491 32.25 -13.03 -24.86
N TYR A 492 32.11 -11.74 -25.03
CA TYR A 492 33.17 -10.73 -25.01
C TYR A 492 32.69 -9.46 -24.31
N ILE A 493 33.63 -8.60 -23.94
CA ILE A 493 33.42 -7.34 -23.25
C ILE A 493 33.45 -6.17 -24.24
N TRP A 494 32.53 -5.25 -24.12
CA TRP A 494 32.41 -4.05 -24.95
C TRP A 494 33.00 -2.80 -24.31
N GLY A 495 32.91 -2.69 -22.99
CA GLY A 495 33.19 -1.45 -22.27
C GLY A 495 34.67 -1.08 -22.17
N SER A 496 34.92 0.18 -21.81
CA SER A 496 36.27 0.67 -21.51
C SER A 496 36.83 0.04 -20.25
N ASP A 497 38.17 0.17 -20.03
CA ASP A 497 38.81 -0.30 -18.82
C ASP A 497 38.26 0.40 -17.57
N GLU A 498 37.90 1.68 -17.68
CA GLU A 498 37.29 2.45 -16.59
C GLU A 498 35.91 1.89 -16.21
N ASN A 499 35.01 1.71 -17.19
CA ASN A 499 33.68 1.12 -16.98
C ASN A 499 33.80 -0.28 -16.36
N ARG A 500 34.80 -1.07 -16.80
CA ARG A 500 35.03 -2.41 -16.27
C ARG A 500 35.49 -2.38 -14.82
N ALA A 501 36.42 -1.49 -14.48
CA ALA A 501 36.89 -1.31 -13.11
C ALA A 501 35.77 -0.92 -12.17
N GLU A 502 34.92 0.02 -12.61
CA GLU A 502 33.76 0.50 -11.83
C GLU A 502 32.69 -0.59 -11.68
N LEU A 503 32.32 -1.27 -12.75
CA LEU A 503 31.37 -2.38 -12.71
C LEU A 503 31.90 -3.52 -11.81
N SER A 504 33.20 -3.82 -11.86
CA SER A 504 33.85 -4.79 -10.96
C SER A 504 33.70 -4.39 -9.49
N HIS A 505 33.84 -3.09 -9.18
CA HIS A 505 33.65 -2.60 -7.82
C HIS A 505 32.23 -2.86 -7.31
N PHE A 506 31.20 -2.55 -8.09
CA PHE A 506 29.82 -2.76 -7.67
C PHE A 506 29.45 -4.25 -7.62
N LEU A 507 29.85 -5.05 -8.60
CA LEU A 507 29.53 -6.48 -8.63
C LEU A 507 30.11 -7.24 -7.43
N LYS A 508 31.25 -6.81 -6.90
CA LYS A 508 31.87 -7.39 -5.68
C LYS A 508 31.07 -7.09 -4.40
N GLN A 509 30.13 -6.15 -4.44
CA GLN A 509 29.25 -5.87 -3.31
C GLN A 509 28.03 -6.79 -3.25
N PHE A 510 27.72 -7.51 -4.34
CA PHE A 510 26.66 -8.49 -4.32
C PHE A 510 27.03 -9.68 -3.43
N ASP A 511 26.05 -10.17 -2.68
CA ASP A 511 26.21 -11.34 -1.81
C ASP A 511 26.14 -12.63 -2.61
N PHE A 512 25.28 -12.65 -3.63
CA PHE A 512 25.09 -13.78 -4.52
C PHE A 512 24.92 -13.31 -5.95
N VAL A 513 25.65 -13.96 -6.85
CA VAL A 513 25.56 -13.67 -8.29
C VAL A 513 25.32 -14.96 -9.05
N SER A 514 24.26 -14.98 -9.86
CA SER A 514 24.03 -16.03 -10.84
C SER A 514 23.75 -15.46 -12.22
N VAL A 515 24.08 -16.27 -13.21
CA VAL A 515 23.94 -15.95 -14.63
C VAL A 515 23.25 -17.10 -15.36
N ARG A 516 22.66 -16.81 -16.53
CA ARG A 516 21.95 -17.84 -17.31
C ARG A 516 22.80 -18.49 -18.42
N GLU A 517 24.03 -18.02 -18.64
CA GLU A 517 24.95 -18.63 -19.61
C GLU A 517 26.38 -18.82 -19.06
N LYS A 518 27.02 -19.91 -19.50
CA LYS A 518 28.40 -20.27 -19.07
C LYS A 518 29.46 -19.26 -19.49
N SER A 519 29.26 -18.58 -20.64
CA SER A 519 30.12 -17.50 -21.08
C SER A 519 30.16 -16.35 -20.09
N ALA A 520 28.99 -15.92 -19.58
CA ALA A 520 28.89 -14.86 -18.57
C ALA A 520 29.61 -15.23 -17.26
N LYS A 521 29.52 -16.49 -16.83
CA LYS A 521 30.26 -16.98 -15.67
C LYS A 521 31.76 -16.83 -15.87
N SER A 522 32.25 -17.18 -17.06
CA SER A 522 33.67 -17.06 -17.39
C SER A 522 34.14 -15.61 -17.48
N LEU A 523 33.33 -14.73 -18.07
CA LEU A 523 33.62 -13.30 -18.14
C LEU A 523 33.69 -12.66 -16.73
N LEU A 524 32.73 -12.98 -15.84
CA LEU A 524 32.72 -12.47 -14.47
C LEU A 524 33.99 -12.89 -13.70
N ASP A 525 34.40 -14.14 -13.80
CA ASP A 525 35.60 -14.64 -13.11
C ASP A 525 36.87 -13.99 -13.67
N GLN A 526 37.04 -13.98 -14.99
CA GLN A 526 38.29 -13.54 -15.64
C GLN A 526 38.50 -12.02 -15.62
N HIS A 527 37.43 -11.24 -15.80
CA HIS A 527 37.55 -9.80 -16.04
C HIS A 527 37.06 -8.95 -14.87
N TYR A 528 36.15 -9.48 -14.03
CA TYR A 528 35.60 -8.74 -12.90
C TYR A 528 35.99 -9.31 -11.55
N GLY A 529 36.58 -10.51 -11.52
CA GLY A 529 36.99 -11.18 -10.27
C GLY A 529 35.79 -11.55 -9.39
N VAL A 530 34.63 -11.84 -10.02
CA VAL A 530 33.37 -12.20 -9.36
C VAL A 530 33.02 -13.63 -9.72
N LYS A 531 32.76 -14.45 -8.71
CA LYS A 531 32.26 -15.82 -8.91
C LYS A 531 30.77 -15.83 -9.07
N ALA A 532 30.27 -16.55 -10.05
CA ALA A 532 28.85 -16.71 -10.30
C ALA A 532 28.48 -18.17 -10.53
N ASP A 533 27.23 -18.51 -10.30
CA ASP A 533 26.64 -19.79 -10.64
C ASP A 533 25.76 -19.68 -11.88
N CYS A 534 25.62 -20.79 -12.61
CA CYS A 534 24.75 -20.83 -13.78
C CYS A 534 23.39 -21.44 -13.38
N VAL A 535 22.32 -20.66 -13.59
CA VAL A 535 20.94 -21.03 -13.24
C VAL A 535 20.02 -20.86 -14.45
N LEU A 536 18.81 -21.39 -14.38
CA LEU A 536 17.79 -21.17 -15.42
C LEU A 536 17.24 -19.75 -15.39
N ASP A 537 16.83 -19.26 -16.54
CA ASP A 537 15.99 -18.07 -16.64
C ASP A 537 14.70 -18.27 -15.79
N PRO A 538 14.22 -17.24 -15.08
CA PRO A 538 13.05 -17.32 -14.22
C PRO A 538 11.81 -17.93 -14.87
N VAL A 539 11.60 -17.74 -16.18
CA VAL A 539 10.43 -18.28 -16.89
C VAL A 539 10.29 -19.79 -16.76
N PHE A 540 11.40 -20.51 -16.65
CA PHE A 540 11.39 -21.96 -16.43
C PHE A 540 11.03 -22.39 -15.01
N LEU A 541 11.03 -21.47 -14.05
CA LEU A 541 10.65 -21.74 -12.66
C LEU A 541 9.14 -21.61 -12.42
N LEU A 542 8.40 -21.03 -13.37
CA LEU A 542 6.95 -20.89 -13.25
C LEU A 542 6.28 -22.27 -13.16
N PRO A 543 5.33 -22.44 -12.23
CA PRO A 543 4.48 -23.63 -12.20
C PRO A 543 3.64 -23.74 -13.48
N GLU A 544 3.38 -24.97 -13.93
CA GLU A 544 2.52 -25.25 -15.08
C GLU A 544 1.11 -24.63 -14.93
N LYS A 545 0.61 -24.56 -13.70
CA LYS A 545 -0.67 -23.91 -13.39
C LYS A 545 -0.68 -22.44 -13.79
N GLU A 546 0.39 -21.71 -13.51
CA GLU A 546 0.53 -20.29 -13.86
C GLU A 546 0.63 -20.10 -15.38
N LEU A 547 1.41 -20.94 -16.07
CA LEU A 547 1.52 -20.93 -17.52
C LEU A 547 0.16 -21.18 -18.19
N ASN A 548 -0.61 -22.14 -17.67
CA ASN A 548 -1.95 -22.46 -18.20
C ASN A 548 -2.94 -21.32 -17.95
N MET A 549 -2.86 -20.66 -16.79
CA MET A 549 -3.70 -19.50 -16.47
C MET A 549 -3.44 -18.34 -17.44
N LEU A 550 -2.18 -18.02 -17.71
CA LEU A 550 -1.81 -16.95 -18.66
C LEU A 550 -2.42 -17.21 -20.05
N VAL A 551 -2.31 -18.41 -20.57
CA VAL A 551 -2.87 -18.77 -21.90
C VAL A 551 -4.39 -18.75 -21.92
N GLN A 552 -5.06 -19.22 -20.86
CA GLN A 552 -6.53 -19.19 -20.77
C GLN A 552 -7.11 -17.80 -20.82
N THR A 553 -6.37 -16.80 -20.41
CA THR A 553 -6.78 -15.39 -20.44
C THR A 553 -6.45 -14.70 -21.76
N GLY A 554 -5.41 -15.20 -22.47
CA GLY A 554 -5.07 -14.75 -23.81
C GLY A 554 -6.09 -15.26 -24.84
N LYS A 555 -6.58 -14.37 -25.69
CA LYS A 555 -7.45 -14.74 -26.81
C LYS A 555 -6.75 -14.34 -28.11
N PRO A 556 -6.16 -15.29 -28.84
CA PRO A 556 -5.56 -14.98 -30.13
C PRO A 556 -6.58 -14.35 -31.06
N ARG A 557 -6.18 -13.32 -31.77
CA ARG A 557 -7.05 -12.59 -32.74
C ARG A 557 -7.20 -13.32 -34.07
N ILE A 558 -6.80 -14.61 -34.14
CA ILE A 558 -6.79 -15.38 -35.37
C ILE A 558 -8.06 -16.20 -35.44
N GLN A 559 -8.70 -16.17 -36.63
CA GLN A 559 -9.88 -16.98 -36.93
C GLN A 559 -9.53 -18.35 -37.58
N GLN A 560 -8.27 -18.67 -37.78
CA GLN A 560 -7.81 -19.85 -38.51
C GLN A 560 -7.33 -20.95 -37.56
N ASN A 561 -7.63 -22.19 -37.90
CA ASN A 561 -7.33 -23.37 -37.09
C ASN A 561 -5.89 -23.91 -37.20
N ARG A 562 -5.08 -23.40 -38.16
CA ARG A 562 -3.70 -23.87 -38.42
C ARG A 562 -2.79 -22.73 -38.83
N PHE A 563 -1.85 -22.37 -37.96
CA PHE A 563 -0.90 -21.28 -38.24
C PHE A 563 0.49 -21.56 -37.69
N MET A 564 1.47 -20.87 -38.22
CA MET A 564 2.83 -20.75 -37.75
C MET A 564 3.00 -19.41 -37.07
N PHE A 565 3.50 -19.40 -35.83
CA PHE A 565 3.76 -18.17 -35.11
C PHE A 565 5.18 -17.68 -35.35
N ALA A 566 5.31 -16.42 -35.70
CA ALA A 566 6.59 -15.74 -35.94
C ALA A 566 6.78 -14.59 -34.94
N TYR A 567 7.82 -14.71 -34.10
CA TYR A 567 8.24 -13.63 -33.21
C TYR A 567 9.67 -13.23 -33.56
N VAL A 568 9.80 -12.20 -34.39
CA VAL A 568 11.07 -11.73 -34.93
C VAL A 568 11.31 -10.29 -34.49
N LEU A 569 12.42 -10.09 -33.76
CA LEU A 569 12.80 -8.79 -33.17
C LEU A 569 13.48 -7.88 -34.20
N ASP A 570 14.31 -8.46 -35.08
CA ASP A 570 15.04 -7.74 -36.11
C ASP A 570 14.59 -8.25 -37.49
N ALA A 571 13.71 -7.50 -38.15
CA ALA A 571 13.21 -7.87 -39.45
C ALA A 571 14.31 -7.69 -40.54
N GLU A 572 14.61 -8.78 -41.18
CA GLU A 572 15.61 -8.88 -42.25
C GLU A 572 15.09 -9.74 -43.40
N ALA A 573 15.46 -9.42 -44.63
CA ALA A 573 15.05 -10.17 -45.82
C ALA A 573 15.36 -11.68 -45.73
N GLY A 574 16.46 -12.06 -45.09
CA GLY A 574 16.81 -13.46 -44.84
C GLY A 574 15.83 -14.18 -43.97
N LYS A 575 15.38 -13.53 -42.89
CA LYS A 575 14.38 -14.11 -41.94
C LYS A 575 13.00 -14.17 -42.58
N GLU A 576 12.60 -13.17 -43.38
CA GLU A 576 11.36 -13.23 -44.18
C GLU A 576 11.37 -14.43 -45.15
N GLN A 577 12.50 -14.71 -45.78
CA GLN A 577 12.63 -15.86 -46.67
C GLN A 577 12.46 -17.19 -45.90
N ILE A 578 13.01 -17.31 -44.68
CA ILE A 578 12.84 -18.49 -43.80
C ILE A 578 11.35 -18.70 -43.52
N LEU A 579 10.66 -17.65 -43.05
CA LEU A 579 9.25 -17.71 -42.71
C LEU A 579 8.38 -18.11 -43.92
N THR A 580 8.64 -17.48 -45.10
CA THR A 580 7.89 -17.77 -46.33
C THR A 580 8.12 -19.20 -46.81
N GLU A 581 9.35 -19.71 -46.72
CA GLU A 581 9.71 -21.05 -47.10
C GLU A 581 9.01 -22.10 -46.20
N CYS A 582 9.06 -21.90 -44.88
CA CYS A 582 8.38 -22.77 -43.91
C CYS A 582 6.87 -22.77 -44.10
N SER A 583 6.25 -21.60 -44.26
CA SER A 583 4.83 -21.45 -44.52
C SER A 583 4.37 -22.25 -45.75
N LYS A 584 5.09 -22.14 -46.87
CA LYS A 584 4.80 -22.88 -48.11
C LYS A 584 4.92 -24.39 -47.92
N ARG A 585 5.97 -24.87 -47.22
CA ARG A 585 6.25 -26.29 -47.04
C ARG A 585 5.25 -26.98 -46.15
N LEU A 586 4.83 -26.28 -45.07
CA LEU A 586 3.90 -26.82 -44.07
C LEU A 586 2.44 -26.50 -44.41
N ASN A 587 2.20 -25.63 -45.41
CA ASN A 587 0.87 -25.10 -45.73
C ASN A 587 0.20 -24.49 -44.48
N LEU A 588 0.96 -23.61 -43.81
CA LEU A 588 0.54 -22.86 -42.61
C LEU A 588 0.52 -21.37 -42.93
N GLU A 589 -0.49 -20.66 -42.40
CA GLU A 589 -0.51 -19.21 -42.44
C GLU A 589 0.52 -18.62 -41.44
N ILE A 590 1.12 -17.46 -41.76
CA ILE A 590 2.06 -16.78 -40.88
C ILE A 590 1.29 -15.81 -39.98
N CYS A 591 1.37 -16.01 -38.68
CA CYS A 591 0.97 -15.02 -37.68
C CYS A 591 2.24 -14.40 -37.10
N ALA A 592 2.56 -13.18 -37.46
CA ALA A 592 3.72 -12.48 -36.96
C ALA A 592 3.34 -11.44 -35.90
N VAL A 593 4.10 -11.44 -34.80
CA VAL A 593 4.02 -10.47 -33.72
C VAL A 593 5.41 -9.89 -33.50
N SER A 594 5.50 -8.60 -33.23
CA SER A 594 6.74 -7.95 -32.81
C SER A 594 6.53 -7.08 -31.58
N ASP A 595 7.62 -6.69 -30.93
CA ASP A 595 7.57 -5.76 -29.79
C ASP A 595 6.87 -4.46 -30.21
N ALA A 596 6.31 -3.77 -29.23
CA ALA A 596 5.71 -2.45 -29.43
C ALA A 596 6.81 -1.45 -29.82
N ALA A 597 7.13 -1.41 -31.10
CA ALA A 597 8.00 -0.38 -31.64
C ALA A 597 7.19 0.88 -31.93
N PRO A 598 7.72 2.10 -31.69
CA PRO A 598 7.06 3.33 -32.14
C PRO A 598 6.90 3.32 -33.67
N PRO A 599 5.86 3.97 -34.20
CA PRO A 599 5.59 4.02 -35.62
C PRO A 599 6.77 4.51 -36.49
N GLU A 600 7.67 5.29 -35.90
CA GLU A 600 8.85 5.89 -36.55
C GLU A 600 9.99 4.87 -36.80
N HIS A 601 9.96 3.70 -36.18
CA HIS A 601 10.91 2.60 -36.35
C HIS A 601 10.22 1.37 -36.95
N THR A 602 9.29 1.61 -37.89
CA THR A 602 8.56 0.51 -38.49
C THR A 602 9.51 -0.35 -39.31
N LEU A 603 9.46 -1.64 -39.05
CA LEU A 603 10.12 -2.71 -39.80
C LEU A 603 9.78 -2.72 -41.30
N GLN A 604 8.95 -1.77 -41.77
CA GLN A 604 8.25 -1.84 -43.08
C GLN A 604 9.11 -1.60 -44.32
N GLU A 605 10.30 -1.01 -44.23
CA GLU A 605 11.10 -0.76 -45.44
C GLU A 605 11.69 -2.06 -46.06
N HIS A 606 11.80 -3.16 -45.28
CA HIS A 606 12.39 -4.42 -45.73
C HIS A 606 11.64 -5.67 -45.31
N TRP A 607 10.35 -5.54 -44.93
CA TRP A 607 9.55 -6.62 -44.39
C TRP A 607 8.12 -6.61 -44.91
N ASN A 608 7.73 -7.68 -45.66
CA ASN A 608 6.41 -7.77 -46.30
C ASN A 608 5.41 -8.65 -45.53
N ILE A 609 5.78 -9.21 -44.41
CA ILE A 609 4.89 -10.07 -43.59
C ILE A 609 4.03 -9.15 -42.72
N PRO A 610 2.69 -9.23 -42.78
CA PRO A 610 1.79 -8.52 -41.90
C PRO A 610 2.09 -8.86 -40.43
N THR A 611 2.47 -7.85 -39.63
CA THR A 611 2.91 -8.03 -38.28
C THR A 611 1.97 -7.29 -37.33
N GLN A 612 1.56 -7.94 -36.25
CA GLN A 612 0.79 -7.33 -35.16
C GLN A 612 1.73 -6.72 -34.12
N TYR A 613 1.32 -5.57 -33.60
CA TYR A 613 2.05 -4.86 -32.53
C TYR A 613 1.13 -4.67 -31.33
N ASN A 614 1.70 -4.37 -30.17
CA ASN A 614 0.96 -4.05 -28.95
C ASN A 614 -0.04 -5.15 -28.53
N VAL A 615 0.30 -6.43 -28.75
CA VAL A 615 -0.47 -7.52 -28.16
C VAL A 615 -0.12 -7.61 -26.68
N LYS A 616 -1.02 -8.15 -25.87
CA LYS A 616 -0.74 -8.39 -24.46
C LYS A 616 0.17 -9.60 -24.28
N LEU A 617 0.87 -9.69 -23.14
CA LEU A 617 1.73 -10.84 -22.83
C LEU A 617 0.95 -12.16 -22.93
N GLU A 618 -0.26 -12.20 -22.37
CA GLU A 618 -1.13 -13.38 -22.39
C GLU A 618 -1.54 -13.77 -23.83
N GLU A 619 -1.82 -12.78 -24.67
CA GLU A 619 -2.11 -13.02 -26.11
C GLU A 619 -0.87 -13.57 -26.81
N TRP A 620 0.32 -12.99 -26.56
CA TRP A 620 1.58 -13.45 -27.12
C TRP A 620 1.88 -14.91 -26.73
N LEU A 621 1.68 -15.29 -25.47
CA LEU A 621 1.82 -16.67 -24.99
C LEU A 621 0.77 -17.61 -25.58
N ALA A 622 -0.47 -17.13 -25.74
CA ALA A 622 -1.54 -17.90 -26.35
C ALA A 622 -1.26 -18.18 -27.84
N TYR A 623 -0.73 -17.20 -28.58
CA TYR A 623 -0.27 -17.45 -29.96
C TYR A 623 0.79 -18.54 -30.03
N ILE A 624 1.78 -18.54 -29.14
CA ILE A 624 2.80 -19.59 -29.07
C ILE A 624 2.15 -20.94 -28.76
N CYS A 625 1.29 -21.00 -27.74
CA CYS A 625 0.64 -22.23 -27.29
C CYS A 625 -0.28 -22.84 -28.35
N GLU A 626 -0.97 -22.03 -29.16
CA GLU A 626 -1.92 -22.52 -30.17
C GLU A 626 -1.27 -22.78 -31.53
N SER A 627 -0.06 -22.27 -31.79
CA SER A 627 0.62 -22.46 -33.05
C SER A 627 1.04 -23.91 -33.30
N GLU A 628 1.19 -24.30 -34.58
CA GLU A 628 1.77 -25.60 -34.97
C GLU A 628 3.29 -25.59 -35.04
N LEU A 629 3.88 -24.40 -35.28
CA LEU A 629 5.33 -24.18 -35.31
C LEU A 629 5.62 -22.77 -34.83
N VAL A 630 6.66 -22.60 -34.01
CA VAL A 630 7.20 -21.31 -33.62
C VAL A 630 8.50 -21.04 -34.34
N ILE A 631 8.62 -19.88 -34.99
CA ILE A 631 9.90 -19.39 -35.57
C ILE A 631 10.22 -18.05 -34.89
N THR A 632 11.40 -17.96 -34.29
CA THR A 632 11.77 -16.78 -33.50
C THR A 632 13.29 -16.53 -33.53
N ASP A 633 13.66 -15.25 -33.50
CA ASP A 633 15.03 -14.80 -33.25
C ASP A 633 15.18 -14.25 -31.79
N SER A 634 14.15 -14.44 -30.97
CA SER A 634 14.12 -14.05 -29.57
C SER A 634 14.47 -15.21 -28.64
N PHE A 635 15.36 -14.94 -27.67
CA PHE A 635 15.67 -15.91 -26.61
C PHE A 635 14.42 -16.32 -25.83
N HIS A 636 13.58 -15.37 -25.42
CA HIS A 636 12.37 -15.67 -24.66
C HIS A 636 11.26 -16.29 -25.52
N GLY A 637 11.23 -15.98 -26.82
CA GLY A 637 10.38 -16.72 -27.76
C GLY A 637 10.75 -18.20 -27.81
N THR A 638 12.05 -18.52 -27.80
CA THR A 638 12.54 -19.89 -27.70
C THR A 638 12.18 -20.53 -26.35
N CYS A 639 12.36 -19.80 -25.22
CA CYS A 639 11.98 -20.29 -23.90
C CYS A 639 10.47 -20.62 -23.82
N ALA A 640 9.63 -19.74 -24.34
CA ALA A 640 8.19 -19.95 -24.35
C ALA A 640 7.79 -21.14 -25.23
N ALA A 641 8.40 -21.30 -26.40
CA ALA A 641 8.16 -22.48 -27.26
C ALA A 641 8.50 -23.78 -26.54
N ILE A 642 9.61 -23.82 -25.80
CA ILE A 642 10.00 -25.00 -24.99
C ILE A 642 9.00 -25.24 -23.87
N LEU A 643 8.59 -24.20 -23.13
CA LEU A 643 7.65 -24.30 -22.02
C LEU A 643 6.28 -24.83 -22.45
N TYR A 644 5.79 -24.38 -23.63
CA TYR A 644 4.51 -24.86 -24.20
C TYR A 644 4.66 -26.09 -25.07
N LYS A 645 5.84 -26.74 -25.08
CA LYS A 645 6.14 -27.98 -25.80
C LYS A 645 5.81 -27.93 -27.29
N LYS A 646 6.11 -26.78 -27.90
CA LYS A 646 5.84 -26.54 -29.33
C LYS A 646 7.02 -26.95 -30.20
N PRO A 647 6.78 -27.43 -31.43
CA PRO A 647 7.83 -27.48 -32.45
C PRO A 647 8.36 -26.05 -32.70
N PHE A 648 9.66 -25.86 -32.76
CA PHE A 648 10.23 -24.55 -33.01
C PHE A 648 11.52 -24.59 -33.82
N VAL A 649 11.84 -23.46 -34.40
CA VAL A 649 13.13 -23.14 -35.02
C VAL A 649 13.56 -21.78 -34.45
N SER A 650 14.73 -21.74 -33.81
CA SER A 650 15.34 -20.49 -33.37
C SER A 650 16.33 -19.98 -34.41
N ILE A 651 16.25 -18.71 -34.73
CA ILE A 651 17.18 -18.03 -35.64
C ILE A 651 18.24 -17.35 -34.77
N CYS A 652 19.50 -17.63 -35.00
CA CYS A 652 20.59 -16.98 -34.30
C CYS A 652 20.57 -15.48 -34.53
N ASN A 653 20.61 -14.72 -33.44
CA ASN A 653 20.70 -13.26 -33.51
C ASN A 653 22.00 -12.80 -32.80
N PRO A 654 23.10 -12.65 -33.51
CA PRO A 654 24.40 -12.28 -32.91
C PRO A 654 24.38 -10.91 -32.25
N THR A 655 23.59 -9.95 -32.76
CA THR A 655 23.52 -8.59 -32.23
C THR A 655 22.77 -8.51 -30.90
N ARG A 656 21.87 -9.48 -30.65
CA ARG A 656 21.07 -9.55 -29.42
C ARG A 656 21.50 -10.67 -28.47
N GLY A 657 22.63 -11.35 -28.72
CA GLY A 657 23.20 -12.29 -27.77
C GLY A 657 22.97 -13.77 -28.11
N ALA A 658 23.71 -14.28 -29.07
CA ALA A 658 23.69 -15.68 -29.53
C ALA A 658 24.04 -16.71 -28.44
N THR A 659 24.92 -16.36 -27.52
CA THR A 659 25.44 -17.25 -26.48
C THR A 659 24.35 -17.81 -25.56
N ARG A 660 23.27 -17.07 -25.30
CA ARG A 660 22.13 -17.51 -24.51
C ARG A 660 21.40 -18.68 -25.16
N PHE A 661 21.14 -18.58 -26.48
CA PHE A 661 20.50 -19.66 -27.23
C PHE A 661 21.35 -20.91 -27.19
N MET A 662 22.64 -20.79 -27.55
CA MET A 662 23.56 -21.91 -27.57
C MET A 662 23.65 -22.60 -26.20
N ASN A 663 23.74 -21.83 -25.13
CA ASN A 663 23.79 -22.38 -23.79
C ASN A 663 22.51 -23.16 -23.42
N LEU A 664 21.33 -22.54 -23.58
CA LEU A 664 20.05 -23.16 -23.25
C LEU A 664 19.82 -24.43 -24.07
N LEU A 665 19.94 -24.32 -25.38
CA LEU A 665 19.67 -25.44 -26.29
C LEU A 665 20.67 -26.60 -26.07
N SER A 666 21.93 -26.30 -25.78
CA SER A 666 22.91 -27.34 -25.43
C SER A 666 22.59 -28.05 -24.11
N MET A 667 22.15 -27.32 -23.09
CA MET A 667 21.74 -27.96 -21.84
C MET A 667 20.56 -28.92 -22.02
N LEU A 668 19.70 -28.64 -22.99
CA LEU A 668 18.50 -29.43 -23.26
C LEU A 668 18.69 -30.49 -24.35
N GLY A 669 19.77 -30.42 -25.14
CA GLY A 669 20.03 -31.31 -26.28
C GLY A 669 19.16 -30.94 -27.48
N LEU A 670 18.99 -29.64 -27.72
CA LEU A 670 18.18 -29.06 -28.78
C LEU A 670 18.99 -28.15 -29.72
N GLU A 671 20.31 -28.34 -29.79
CA GLU A 671 21.23 -27.48 -30.52
C GLU A 671 20.87 -27.42 -32.01
N ASP A 672 20.34 -28.50 -32.56
CA ASP A 672 19.94 -28.59 -33.96
C ASP A 672 18.80 -27.61 -34.32
N ARG A 673 18.01 -27.18 -33.31
CA ARG A 673 16.90 -26.22 -33.49
C ARG A 673 17.34 -24.79 -33.68
N LEU A 674 18.66 -24.51 -33.59
CA LEU A 674 19.25 -23.21 -33.88
C LEU A 674 19.78 -23.18 -35.30
N ILE A 675 19.39 -22.20 -36.08
CA ILE A 675 19.91 -21.93 -37.43
C ILE A 675 20.57 -20.54 -37.47
N ASN A 676 21.70 -20.42 -38.19
CA ASN A 676 22.43 -19.16 -38.33
C ASN A 676 22.04 -18.41 -39.60
N GLU A 677 21.70 -19.13 -40.64
CA GLU A 677 21.34 -18.55 -41.95
C GLU A 677 20.29 -19.39 -42.69
N VAL A 678 19.67 -18.76 -43.70
CA VAL A 678 18.63 -19.38 -44.54
C VAL A 678 19.11 -20.69 -45.17
N GLY A 679 20.37 -20.77 -45.54
CA GLY A 679 20.95 -21.95 -46.21
C GLY A 679 20.90 -23.20 -45.32
N GLU A 680 21.04 -23.07 -44.01
CA GLU A 680 20.99 -24.18 -43.05
C GLU A 680 19.60 -24.83 -42.97
N LEU A 681 18.50 -24.09 -43.22
CA LEU A 681 17.16 -24.65 -43.18
C LEU A 681 16.99 -25.77 -44.20
N LYS A 682 17.63 -25.69 -45.35
CA LYS A 682 17.59 -26.75 -46.39
C LYS A 682 18.27 -28.04 -45.94
N SER A 683 19.37 -27.95 -45.24
CA SER A 683 20.09 -29.11 -44.65
C SER A 683 19.40 -29.67 -43.40
N LYS A 684 18.64 -28.83 -42.71
CA LYS A 684 17.93 -29.15 -41.46
C LYS A 684 16.40 -29.24 -41.68
N GLU A 685 15.94 -29.51 -42.90
CA GLU A 685 14.51 -29.56 -43.24
C GLU A 685 13.70 -30.56 -42.39
N HIS A 686 14.35 -31.62 -41.96
CA HIS A 686 13.76 -32.62 -41.06
C HIS A 686 13.21 -32.00 -39.75
N LEU A 687 13.81 -30.88 -39.27
CA LEU A 687 13.37 -30.17 -38.04
C LEU A 687 11.92 -29.63 -38.15
N LEU A 688 11.42 -29.40 -39.34
CA LEU A 688 10.04 -28.94 -39.58
C LEU A 688 9.02 -30.08 -39.38
N PHE A 689 9.44 -31.35 -39.49
CA PHE A 689 8.56 -32.49 -39.49
C PHE A 689 8.81 -33.44 -38.31
N GLU A 690 10.02 -33.48 -37.77
CA GLU A 690 10.38 -34.34 -36.67
C GLU A 690 9.91 -33.78 -35.33
N PRO A 691 9.14 -34.55 -34.57
CA PRO A 691 8.69 -34.11 -33.25
C PRO A 691 9.89 -33.98 -32.27
N ILE A 692 9.83 -33.03 -31.39
CA ILE A 692 10.79 -32.91 -30.30
C ILE A 692 10.43 -33.91 -29.21
N ASP A 693 11.43 -34.68 -28.72
CA ASP A 693 11.26 -35.53 -27.55
C ASP A 693 11.19 -34.68 -26.26
N TYR A 694 10.02 -34.08 -26.02
CA TYR A 694 9.79 -33.29 -24.84
C TYR A 694 9.82 -34.07 -23.53
N ALA A 695 9.71 -35.41 -23.55
CA ALA A 695 9.89 -36.20 -22.33
C ALA A 695 11.32 -36.18 -21.84
N SER A 696 12.32 -36.28 -22.76
CA SER A 696 13.74 -36.13 -22.45
C SER A 696 14.09 -34.69 -22.04
N VAL A 697 13.50 -33.69 -22.71
CA VAL A 697 13.72 -32.26 -22.39
C VAL A 697 13.21 -31.95 -20.98
N GLU A 698 12.03 -32.43 -20.61
CA GLU A 698 11.41 -32.18 -19.31
C GLU A 698 12.23 -32.79 -18.16
N GLN A 699 12.76 -34.00 -18.34
CA GLN A 699 13.66 -34.62 -17.34
C GLN A 699 14.89 -33.76 -17.06
N LYS A 700 15.48 -33.17 -18.09
CA LYS A 700 16.62 -32.24 -17.93
C LYS A 700 16.21 -30.94 -17.27
N LEU A 701 15.07 -30.37 -17.69
CA LEU A 701 14.51 -29.16 -17.11
C LEU A 701 14.20 -29.30 -15.63
N ASP A 702 13.64 -30.43 -15.19
CA ASP A 702 13.29 -30.66 -13.79
C ASP A 702 14.53 -30.63 -12.88
N LEU A 703 15.62 -31.24 -13.31
CA LEU A 703 16.88 -31.18 -12.56
C LEU A 703 17.42 -29.74 -12.48
N LEU A 704 17.37 -29.01 -13.58
CA LEU A 704 17.81 -27.61 -13.65
C LEU A 704 16.90 -26.69 -12.87
N ARG A 705 15.57 -26.90 -12.89
CA ARG A 705 14.59 -26.17 -12.06
C ARG A 705 14.87 -26.35 -10.58
N GLN A 706 15.07 -27.60 -10.16
CA GLN A 706 15.36 -27.90 -8.77
C GLN A 706 16.62 -27.21 -8.28
N SER A 707 17.72 -27.31 -9.05
CA SER A 707 19.00 -26.66 -8.68
C SER A 707 18.88 -25.13 -8.66
N SER A 708 18.14 -24.54 -9.61
CA SER A 708 17.93 -23.10 -9.69
C SER A 708 17.06 -22.55 -8.56
N LYS A 709 15.99 -23.27 -8.18
CA LYS A 709 15.16 -22.95 -7.01
C LYS A 709 15.96 -23.04 -5.72
N GLN A 710 16.72 -24.10 -5.52
CA GLN A 710 17.60 -24.25 -4.35
C GLN A 710 18.65 -23.13 -4.24
N TRP A 711 19.22 -22.73 -5.38
CA TRP A 711 20.12 -21.58 -5.41
C TRP A 711 19.43 -20.29 -4.98
N LEU A 712 18.24 -20.02 -5.51
CA LEU A 712 17.48 -18.82 -5.19
C LEU A 712 17.06 -18.80 -3.70
N GLU A 713 16.57 -19.91 -3.18
CA GLU A 713 16.24 -20.07 -1.75
C GLU A 713 17.49 -19.83 -0.88
N HIS A 714 18.63 -20.42 -1.26
CA HIS A 714 19.87 -20.18 -0.54
C HIS A 714 20.27 -18.71 -0.57
N ALA A 715 20.23 -18.06 -1.72
CA ALA A 715 20.57 -16.64 -1.86
C ALA A 715 19.66 -15.72 -1.04
N LEU A 716 18.36 -16.05 -0.93
CA LEU A 716 17.38 -15.27 -0.17
C LEU A 716 17.53 -15.45 1.35
N PHE A 717 17.79 -16.68 1.81
CA PHE A 717 17.65 -17.04 3.24
C PHE A 717 18.96 -17.41 3.94
N ALA A 718 20.09 -17.52 3.22
CA ALA A 718 21.39 -17.80 3.87
C ALA A 718 21.71 -16.74 4.93
N GLN A 719 22.28 -17.19 6.05
CA GLN A 719 22.83 -16.26 7.04
C GLN A 719 24.11 -15.64 6.46
N LEU A 720 24.16 -14.33 6.45
CA LEU A 720 25.33 -13.56 6.02
C LEU A 720 26.04 -12.98 7.23
N GLU A 721 27.34 -12.88 7.16
CA GLU A 721 28.09 -12.05 8.09
C GLU A 721 27.70 -10.60 7.89
N PRO A 722 27.42 -9.83 8.97
CA PRO A 722 27.05 -8.45 8.86
C PRO A 722 28.14 -7.63 8.16
N LYS A 723 27.83 -7.04 7.02
CA LYS A 723 28.71 -6.07 6.37
C LYS A 723 28.64 -4.74 7.13
N PRO A 724 29.76 -4.07 7.41
CA PRO A 724 29.73 -2.73 7.99
C PRO A 724 29.09 -1.75 7.02
N LEU A 725 28.36 -0.77 7.56
CA LEU A 725 27.97 0.40 6.79
C LEU A 725 29.24 1.15 6.36
N THR A 726 29.26 1.63 5.13
CA THR A 726 30.31 2.55 4.68
C THR A 726 30.08 3.94 5.32
N ASP A 727 31.13 4.76 5.35
CA ASP A 727 30.97 6.15 5.80
C ASP A 727 29.92 6.90 4.98
N PHE A 728 29.80 6.56 3.70
CA PHE A 728 28.79 7.06 2.81
C PHE A 728 27.37 6.65 3.26
N ASP A 729 27.13 5.38 3.60
CA ASP A 729 25.86 4.90 4.13
C ASP A 729 25.45 5.62 5.43
N LEU A 730 26.42 5.98 6.26
CA LEU A 730 26.19 6.69 7.51
C LEU A 730 25.86 8.18 7.30
N LEU A 731 26.41 8.80 6.28
CA LEU A 731 26.19 10.21 5.97
C LEU A 731 24.89 10.45 5.20
N MET A 732 24.49 9.53 4.32
CA MET A 732 23.33 9.69 3.45
C MET A 732 22.01 9.94 4.18
N PRO A 733 21.63 9.23 5.26
CA PRO A 733 20.40 9.54 5.98
C PRO A 733 20.36 10.98 6.52
N ARG A 734 21.52 11.52 6.93
CA ARG A 734 21.62 12.88 7.43
C ARG A 734 21.48 13.90 6.30
N ILE A 735 22.07 13.64 5.15
CA ILE A 735 21.93 14.47 3.94
C ILE A 735 20.47 14.49 3.47
N LEU A 736 19.81 13.31 3.39
CA LEU A 736 18.41 13.21 3.02
C LEU A 736 17.49 13.91 4.03
N GLY A 737 17.77 13.79 5.32
CA GLY A 737 17.03 14.49 6.37
C GLY A 737 17.09 16.00 6.18
N ILE A 738 18.28 16.57 5.97
CA ILE A 738 18.49 17.99 5.71
C ILE A 738 17.74 18.45 4.45
N ASN A 739 17.78 17.66 3.37
CA ASN A 739 17.08 17.99 2.14
C ASN A 739 15.56 17.98 2.31
N ASN A 740 15.02 17.01 3.02
CA ASN A 740 13.59 16.94 3.30
C ASN A 740 13.14 18.12 4.15
N GLU A 741 13.94 18.52 5.14
CA GLU A 741 13.70 19.71 5.94
C GLU A 741 13.75 20.99 5.07
N LEU A 742 14.71 21.11 4.16
CA LEU A 742 14.81 22.22 3.21
C LEU A 742 13.62 22.28 2.28
N ARG A 743 13.21 21.14 1.68
CA ARG A 743 12.01 21.06 0.83
C ARG A 743 10.77 21.48 1.63
N GLY A 744 10.57 20.96 2.83
CA GLY A 744 9.47 21.35 3.71
C GLY A 744 9.50 22.84 4.06
N CYS A 745 10.67 23.43 4.27
CA CYS A 745 10.85 24.86 4.47
C CYS A 745 10.44 25.69 3.24
N VAL A 746 10.86 25.26 2.05
CA VAL A 746 10.52 25.92 0.78
C VAL A 746 9.02 25.87 0.52
N GLU A 747 8.38 24.71 0.69
CA GLU A 747 6.93 24.54 0.52
C GLU A 747 6.14 25.39 1.52
N THR A 748 6.57 25.40 2.79
CA THR A 748 5.95 26.22 3.83
C THR A 748 6.10 27.72 3.50
N ASN A 749 7.26 28.15 3.01
CA ASN A 749 7.48 29.52 2.57
C ASN A 749 6.57 29.87 1.39
N LYS A 750 6.48 29.02 0.36
CA LYS A 750 5.56 29.23 -0.79
C LYS A 750 4.10 29.38 -0.33
N SER A 751 3.64 28.52 0.59
CA SER A 751 2.29 28.60 1.14
C SER A 751 2.06 29.90 1.95
N GLN A 752 3.02 30.29 2.77
CA GLN A 752 2.94 31.53 3.54
C GLN A 752 2.99 32.78 2.64
N TRP A 753 3.78 32.74 1.57
CA TRP A 753 3.78 33.79 0.54
C TRP A 753 2.43 33.92 -0.13
N GLN A 754 1.80 32.82 -0.50
CA GLN A 754 0.45 32.87 -1.09
C GLN A 754 -0.55 33.49 -0.12
N GLN A 755 -0.52 33.12 1.16
CA GLN A 755 -1.37 33.73 2.18
C GLN A 755 -1.12 35.22 2.34
N LEU A 756 0.14 35.65 2.34
CA LEU A 756 0.50 37.05 2.42
C LEU A 756 0.04 37.86 1.19
N GLU A 757 0.19 37.30 0.01
CA GLU A 757 -0.29 37.90 -1.24
C GLU A 757 -1.83 38.03 -1.26
N ASP A 758 -2.54 37.00 -0.80
CA ASP A 758 -3.99 37.04 -0.62
C ASP A 758 -4.41 38.13 0.39
N HIS A 759 -3.63 38.32 1.47
CA HIS A 759 -3.83 39.42 2.40
C HIS A 759 -3.52 40.80 1.75
N ARG A 760 -2.47 40.92 0.94
CA ARG A 760 -2.15 42.12 0.18
C ARG A 760 -3.29 42.54 -0.72
N LEU A 761 -3.83 41.58 -1.51
CA LEU A 761 -4.96 41.84 -2.41
C LEU A 761 -6.25 42.28 -1.69
N ARG A 762 -6.41 41.89 -0.41
CA ARG A 762 -7.53 42.34 0.42
C ARG A 762 -7.33 43.76 1.03
N LEU A 763 -6.09 44.22 1.07
CA LEU A 763 -5.70 45.49 1.68
C LEU A 763 -5.39 46.60 0.64
N ASP A 764 -5.77 46.41 -0.62
CA ASP A 764 -5.62 47.44 -1.68
C ASP A 764 -6.33 48.75 -1.27
N GLY A 765 -5.57 49.64 -0.67
CA GLY A 765 -6.03 50.94 -0.23
C GLY A 765 -5.36 51.55 1.04
N VAL A 766 -4.40 50.82 1.66
CA VAL A 766 -3.78 51.26 2.95
C VAL A 766 -2.27 51.50 2.83
N ASP A 767 -1.93 52.70 3.12
CA ASP A 767 -0.73 53.41 3.58
C ASP A 767 0.72 52.92 3.31
N ASP A 768 1.64 53.88 3.07
CA ASP A 768 3.06 53.67 2.66
C ASP A 768 3.94 52.88 3.63
N THR A 769 3.55 52.69 4.88
CA THR A 769 4.27 51.88 5.87
C THR A 769 4.22 50.41 5.52
N ASN A 770 3.12 49.93 4.93
CA ASN A 770 2.94 48.56 4.51
C ASN A 770 3.78 48.24 3.24
N LYS A 771 4.01 49.22 2.36
CA LYS A 771 4.84 49.02 1.16
C LYS A 771 6.30 48.69 1.53
N ASN A 772 6.85 49.29 2.57
CA ASN A 772 8.21 49.05 3.02
C ASN A 772 8.34 47.61 3.62
N GLN A 773 7.33 47.12 4.34
CA GLN A 773 7.32 45.77 4.87
C GLN A 773 7.19 44.74 3.76
N TRP A 774 6.36 45.00 2.74
CA TRP A 774 6.24 44.16 1.56
C TRP A 774 7.55 44.08 0.76
N GLN A 775 8.27 45.20 0.59
CA GLN A 775 9.55 45.20 -0.11
C GLN A 775 10.57 44.32 0.63
N GLN A 776 10.63 44.40 1.96
CA GLN A 776 11.51 43.56 2.76
C GLN A 776 11.16 42.07 2.64
N LEU A 777 9.87 41.71 2.59
CA LEU A 777 9.41 40.36 2.40
C LEU A 777 9.75 39.85 1.00
N GLU A 778 9.60 40.66 -0.04
CA GLU A 778 9.95 40.27 -1.43
C GLU A 778 11.47 40.06 -1.59
N ASP A 779 12.29 40.88 -0.94
CA ASP A 779 13.75 40.68 -0.88
C ASP A 779 14.11 39.33 -0.20
N HIS A 780 13.33 38.95 0.82
CA HIS A 780 13.50 37.63 1.43
C HIS A 780 13.10 36.49 0.49
N ARG A 781 12.01 36.61 -0.28
CA ARG A 781 11.59 35.63 -1.29
C ARG A 781 12.69 35.38 -2.30
N LEU A 782 13.26 36.43 -2.88
CA LEU A 782 14.33 36.32 -3.88
C LEU A 782 15.59 35.64 -3.33
N ARG A 783 15.88 35.79 -2.03
CA ARG A 783 16.98 35.06 -1.39
C ARG A 783 16.67 33.59 -1.24
N LEU A 784 15.43 33.21 -0.98
CA LEU A 784 14.98 31.81 -0.86
C LEU A 784 15.00 31.07 -2.19
N ASP A 785 14.58 31.71 -3.28
CA ASP A 785 14.67 31.16 -4.63
C ASP A 785 16.14 30.85 -5.02
N GLY A 786 17.09 31.72 -4.62
CA GLY A 786 18.53 31.51 -4.79
C GLY A 786 19.11 30.34 -3.97
N VAL A 787 18.50 29.99 -2.84
CA VAL A 787 18.90 28.86 -2.00
C VAL A 787 18.46 27.52 -2.66
N GLU A 788 17.31 27.48 -3.32
CA GLU A 788 16.84 26.28 -4.02
C GLU A 788 17.82 25.87 -5.15
N ASP A 789 18.30 26.84 -5.92
CA ASP A 789 19.29 26.60 -6.97
C ASP A 789 20.68 26.20 -6.42
N THR A 790 21.10 26.81 -5.31
CA THR A 790 22.36 26.45 -4.64
C THR A 790 22.31 25.01 -4.13
N ASN A 791 21.17 24.59 -3.62
CA ASN A 791 20.96 23.24 -3.09
C ASN A 791 21.07 22.16 -4.18
N LYS A 792 20.47 22.39 -5.36
CA LYS A 792 20.61 21.51 -6.51
C LYS A 792 22.08 21.33 -6.95
N ASN A 793 22.83 22.43 -6.99
CA ASN A 793 24.24 22.39 -7.36
C ASN A 793 25.10 21.64 -6.33
N GLN A 794 24.80 21.80 -5.04
CA GLN A 794 25.53 21.08 -3.98
C GLN A 794 25.23 19.58 -3.99
N TRP A 795 24.00 19.20 -4.33
CA TRP A 795 23.66 17.79 -4.52
C TRP A 795 24.48 17.15 -5.64
N GLN A 796 24.57 17.81 -6.78
CA GLN A 796 25.36 17.31 -7.89
C GLN A 796 26.85 17.13 -7.47
N GLN A 797 27.38 18.10 -6.71
CA GLN A 797 28.75 17.98 -6.20
C GLN A 797 28.92 16.81 -5.22
N LEU A 798 27.95 16.58 -4.32
CA LEU A 798 27.98 15.46 -3.40
C LEU A 798 27.96 14.11 -4.13
N GLU A 799 27.16 14.01 -5.19
CA GLU A 799 27.11 12.83 -6.01
C GLU A 799 28.40 12.61 -6.82
N ASP A 800 28.99 13.67 -7.35
CA ASP A 800 30.28 13.59 -8.03
C ASP A 800 31.41 13.19 -7.07
N HIS A 801 31.35 13.64 -5.80
CA HIS A 801 32.29 13.22 -4.76
C HIS A 801 32.12 11.75 -4.39
N ARG A 802 30.88 11.27 -4.30
CA ARG A 802 30.60 9.84 -4.06
C ARG A 802 31.29 8.93 -5.07
N LEU A 803 31.25 9.34 -6.32
CA LEU A 803 31.81 8.57 -7.44
C LEU A 803 33.35 8.52 -7.42
N ARG A 804 33.99 9.47 -6.74
CA ARG A 804 35.44 9.57 -6.64
C ARG A 804 36.00 8.96 -5.34
N MET A 805 35.12 8.50 -4.42
CA MET A 805 35.56 8.03 -3.11
C MET A 805 36.22 6.66 -3.17
N ASP A 806 37.52 6.65 -3.17
CA ASP A 806 38.40 5.54 -2.80
C ASP A 806 38.80 5.59 -1.30
N GLY A 807 37.88 5.93 -0.41
CA GLY A 807 38.06 5.82 1.03
C GLY A 807 39.10 6.78 1.65
N SER A 808 39.39 7.94 1.06
CA SER A 808 40.32 8.89 1.66
C SER A 808 39.66 9.77 2.74
N ASP A 809 40.27 9.85 3.93
CA ASP A 809 39.85 10.69 5.06
C ASP A 809 39.61 12.17 4.70
N ALA A 810 40.25 12.66 3.64
CA ALA A 810 40.11 14.04 3.18
C ALA A 810 38.77 14.33 2.55
N GLN A 811 38.22 13.39 1.79
CA GLN A 811 36.90 13.52 1.12
C GLN A 811 35.76 13.39 2.12
N ILE A 812 35.89 12.55 3.12
CA ILE A 812 34.92 12.43 4.21
C ILE A 812 34.84 13.76 4.99
N LYS A 813 35.97 14.41 5.26
CA LYS A 813 35.98 15.73 5.90
C LYS A 813 35.30 16.82 5.07
N GLU A 814 35.45 16.77 3.75
CA GLU A 814 34.82 17.72 2.85
C GLU A 814 33.29 17.53 2.83
N LEU A 815 32.80 16.29 2.77
CA LEU A 815 31.39 15.95 2.90
C LEU A 815 30.80 16.39 4.25
N GLN A 816 31.56 16.22 5.34
CA GLN A 816 31.14 16.69 6.67
C GLN A 816 30.99 18.22 6.72
N GLN A 817 31.91 18.96 6.06
CA GLN A 817 31.81 20.42 5.96
C GLN A 817 30.60 20.87 5.14
N GLN A 818 30.30 20.18 4.04
CA GLN A 818 29.12 20.48 3.21
C GLN A 818 27.82 20.23 3.99
N ILE A 819 27.74 19.15 4.76
CA ILE A 819 26.60 18.85 5.66
C ILE A 819 26.43 19.98 6.70
N GLU A 820 27.52 20.50 7.25
CA GLU A 820 27.46 21.60 8.23
C GLU A 820 26.93 22.89 7.60
N VAL A 821 27.30 23.16 6.36
CA VAL A 821 26.77 24.34 5.59
C VAL A 821 25.27 24.18 5.33
N LEU A 822 24.83 23.02 4.86
CA LEU A 822 23.42 22.73 4.63
C LEU A 822 22.59 22.83 5.92
N SER A 823 23.12 22.34 7.03
CA SER A 823 22.46 22.47 8.34
C SER A 823 22.26 23.91 8.77
N LYS A 824 23.23 24.78 8.50
CA LYS A 824 23.10 26.25 8.79
C LYS A 824 22.04 26.92 7.90
N ILE A 825 21.92 26.48 6.64
CA ILE A 825 20.88 26.97 5.72
C ILE A 825 19.48 26.61 6.25
N VAL A 826 19.27 25.35 6.71
CA VAL A 826 18.03 24.90 7.33
C VAL A 826 17.67 25.75 8.54
N ASP A 827 18.65 26.06 9.42
CA ASP A 827 18.42 26.89 10.60
C ASP A 827 18.00 28.33 10.23
N GLU A 828 18.58 28.89 9.17
CA GLU A 828 18.21 30.22 8.69
C GLU A 828 16.81 30.24 8.08
N GLN A 829 16.46 29.20 7.30
CA GLN A 829 15.12 29.02 6.73
C GLN A 829 14.06 28.89 7.83
N SER A 830 14.33 28.09 8.85
CA SER A 830 13.44 27.91 9.99
C SER A 830 13.19 29.22 10.74
N LYS A 831 14.20 30.07 10.90
CA LYS A 831 14.06 31.41 11.49
C LYS A 831 13.20 32.34 10.62
N THR A 832 13.35 32.23 9.31
CA THR A 832 12.54 33.02 8.36
C THR A 832 11.08 32.61 8.41
N ILE A 833 10.78 31.32 8.46
CA ILE A 833 9.42 30.77 8.64
C ILE A 833 8.81 31.27 9.95
N GLU A 834 9.58 31.29 11.03
CA GLU A 834 9.08 31.79 12.31
C GLU A 834 8.79 33.30 12.27
N ALA A 835 9.61 34.08 11.57
CA ALA A 835 9.36 35.49 11.33
C ALA A 835 8.09 35.73 10.51
N MET A 836 7.87 34.98 9.43
CA MET A 836 6.63 35.03 8.65
C MET A 836 5.40 34.62 9.47
N ARG A 837 5.50 33.58 10.32
CA ARG A 837 4.44 33.22 11.26
C ARG A 837 4.08 34.30 12.22
N ARG A 838 5.06 35.12 12.66
CA ARG A 838 4.82 36.29 13.52
C ARG A 838 4.10 37.41 12.76
N VAL A 839 4.44 37.63 11.49
CA VAL A 839 3.76 38.62 10.64
C VAL A 839 2.32 38.19 10.37
N LEU A 840 2.08 36.91 10.06
CA LEU A 840 0.74 36.31 9.85
C LEU A 840 -0.11 36.29 11.14
N LYS A 841 0.52 36.27 12.31
CA LYS A 841 -0.13 36.37 13.64
C LYS A 841 -0.31 37.78 14.16
N LEU A 842 0.25 38.79 13.48
CA LEU A 842 -0.03 40.20 13.79
C LEU A 842 -1.52 40.45 13.53
N PRO A 843 -2.33 40.64 14.57
CA PRO A 843 -3.78 40.53 14.44
C PRO A 843 -4.30 41.68 13.62
N LEU A 844 -5.28 41.41 12.89
CA LEU A 844 -6.65 41.98 12.90
C LEU A 844 -6.96 43.17 13.91
N LYS A 845 -5.97 43.79 14.50
CA LYS A 845 -6.06 45.13 15.09
C LYS A 845 -6.40 46.21 14.06
N ILE A 846 -6.20 45.90 12.78
CA ILE A 846 -6.53 46.78 11.67
C ILE A 846 -8.06 46.79 11.44
N ASP A 847 -8.76 45.72 11.68
CA ASP A 847 -10.23 45.65 11.50
C ASP A 847 -11.00 46.55 12.48
N HIS A 848 -10.39 46.88 13.64
CA HIS A 848 -10.95 47.85 14.59
C HIS A 848 -10.61 49.33 14.27
N MET A 849 -9.59 49.57 13.48
CA MET A 849 -9.24 50.94 13.03
C MET A 849 -9.99 51.35 11.75
N LEU A 850 -10.39 50.42 10.91
CA LEU A 850 -11.17 50.66 9.69
C LEU A 850 -12.67 50.83 9.94
N LYS A 851 -13.18 50.49 11.13
CA LYS A 851 -14.56 50.73 11.57
C LYS A 851 -14.73 51.99 12.39
N ARG A 852 -13.73 52.86 12.50
CA ARG A 852 -13.81 54.26 12.92
C ARG A 852 -13.50 55.17 11.73
#